data_1ca4413bcf1cb8275e79309993a932c1
#
_entry.id   1ca4413bcf1cb8275e79309993a932c1
#
_cell.length_a   1.000
_cell.length_b   1.000
_cell.length_c   1.000
_cell.angle_alpha   90.00
_cell.angle_beta   90.00
_cell.angle_gamma   90.00
#
_symmetry.space_group_name_H-M   'P 1'
#
loop_
_entity.id
_entity.type
_entity.pdbx_description
1 polymer ?
#
loop_
_entity_poly.entity_id
_entity_poly.type
_entity_poly.pdbx_seq_one_letter_code
_entity_poly.pdbx_strand_id
1 'polypeptide(L)'
;MKKRALMALPKLTATDEMKQIATSDLPRKEKTDYGYVREVCEYYTYLRCIKQDGILKVAFFFPEHLRLDGSNPAYEVYLDKENRQFITYNSLIQKWSESKLDRLDWKRQYWYTKAYWISDEDETSIQAYLNINKKAVEAIRQFQRDVRDEQLEQRHRRETDPWDKDMEQVPELPKDWSRWVDKVAIRQNYIYYHYKKGGAKTGYCTYCEKEVPIKVHPHHNQQGRCICCRHPVVFKAYGRAGYMQTEKHFAYLIQRCKDGFVVREFQADRTYGKETLPNSKLYCQEIRRTIYDRERKPRTYYWGLYKQRNMRWISGSPCSYSWSGSHDGRVYGKTLPTLEQKELRCTGMVNWIRKQKSVDPEKYLAVLERIPQMEQISKVNLPKLTKECFSSCGTVSELIKNHSAGSLIKALGLDSRRFQRLRLHNGGCDLLRWLQYEKGTGREIPDNVLLWMCQQDIEPGDVQFIADRMSMVQVYNYVRRQMPSFRRNSHEVLRTWEDYLSMAKKLHMDVYDEIVYRTRKLRRRHDDLVLKCQEKDIELQAEEMEEKFPHVNAICQEIKAKYEYADADYMVVVPSGILDIITEGRALHHCAGSSDRYWDRIERRESFVMFLRKTADPFHAYYTLEVEPDGTVRQKRTEYDRQKKDIEQATEFLQKWQRVIAARLTESDKALAAESRILREKEFIQLKKDRVIIHTGHLAGRLLADVLMADLMENTDSIQFPALAAAA
;
A
#
# COMPACT_ATOMS: atom_id res chain seq x y z
N MET A 1 27.33 38.82 -27.35
CA MET A 1 27.99 38.93 -28.69
C MET A 1 27.02 39.44 -29.76
N LYS A 2 27.45 40.47 -30.57
CA LYS A 2 26.60 41.00 -31.67
C LYS A 2 26.79 40.17 -32.93
N LYS A 3 25.74 39.54 -33.47
CA LYS A 3 25.78 38.62 -34.60
C LYS A 3 26.43 39.22 -35.86
N ARG A 4 26.19 40.52 -36.16
CA ARG A 4 26.77 41.21 -37.30
C ARG A 4 28.32 41.34 -37.19
N ALA A 5 28.85 41.55 -35.98
CA ALA A 5 30.31 41.57 -35.74
C ALA A 5 30.92 40.17 -35.91
N LEU A 6 30.23 39.13 -35.43
CA LEU A 6 30.68 37.74 -35.56
C LEU A 6 30.75 37.28 -37.05
N MET A 7 29.81 37.70 -37.88
CA MET A 7 29.79 37.44 -39.32
C MET A 7 30.89 38.19 -40.09
N ALA A 8 31.41 39.27 -39.53
CA ALA A 8 32.54 40.04 -40.13
C ALA A 8 33.91 39.41 -39.87
N LEU A 9 33.99 38.44 -38.91
CA LEU A 9 35.22 37.70 -38.69
C LEU A 9 35.63 36.87 -39.95
N PRO A 10 36.95 36.63 -40.16
CA PRO A 10 37.43 35.89 -41.31
C PRO A 10 36.68 34.58 -41.55
N LYS A 11 36.39 34.29 -42.80
CA LYS A 11 35.79 33.02 -43.20
C LYS A 11 36.83 31.92 -43.06
N LEU A 12 36.48 30.87 -42.33
CA LEU A 12 37.25 29.65 -42.27
C LEU A 12 36.74 28.67 -43.34
N THR A 13 37.59 28.30 -44.28
CA THR A 13 37.31 27.31 -45.30
C THR A 13 38.09 26.05 -45.06
N ALA A 14 37.61 24.91 -45.54
CA ALA A 14 38.37 23.66 -45.51
C ALA A 14 39.72 23.78 -46.23
N THR A 15 40.79 23.18 -45.67
CA THR A 15 42.06 23.09 -46.35
C THR A 15 42.08 21.91 -47.32
N ASP A 16 43.01 21.95 -48.27
CA ASP A 16 43.23 20.84 -49.23
C ASP A 16 43.61 19.54 -48.47
N GLU A 17 44.39 19.65 -47.39
CA GLU A 17 44.72 18.54 -46.53
C GLU A 17 43.48 17.89 -45.92
N MET A 18 42.53 18.67 -45.33
CA MET A 18 41.28 18.16 -44.80
C MET A 18 40.46 17.43 -45.87
N LYS A 19 40.37 17.97 -47.09
CA LYS A 19 39.67 17.34 -48.21
C LYS A 19 40.36 16.03 -48.62
N GLN A 20 41.67 16.01 -48.67
CA GLN A 20 42.43 14.82 -49.03
C GLN A 20 42.26 13.71 -47.99
N ILE A 21 42.36 14.04 -46.70
CA ILE A 21 42.13 13.08 -45.64
C ILE A 21 40.68 12.55 -45.67
N ALA A 22 39.70 13.43 -45.81
CA ALA A 22 38.28 13.02 -45.87
C ALA A 22 37.96 12.13 -47.08
N THR A 23 38.67 12.34 -48.22
CA THR A 23 38.49 11.54 -49.41
C THR A 23 39.14 10.15 -49.28
N SER A 24 40.24 10.05 -48.54
CA SER A 24 40.91 8.77 -48.24
C SER A 24 40.22 7.96 -47.16
N ASP A 25 39.58 8.62 -46.21
CA ASP A 25 38.84 7.99 -45.09
C ASP A 25 37.40 7.68 -45.50
N LEU A 26 37.22 6.63 -46.29
CA LEU A 26 35.89 6.20 -46.73
C LEU A 26 35.16 5.39 -45.64
N PRO A 27 33.82 5.54 -45.50
CA PRO A 27 33.03 4.79 -44.55
C PRO A 27 33.14 3.27 -44.75
N ARG A 28 33.48 2.54 -43.70
CA ARG A 28 33.49 1.06 -43.66
C ARG A 28 32.34 0.55 -42.82
N LYS A 29 31.74 -0.56 -43.24
CA LYS A 29 30.73 -1.23 -42.46
C LYS A 29 31.36 -2.15 -41.43
N GLU A 30 31.14 -1.88 -40.16
CA GLU A 30 31.61 -2.69 -39.03
C GLU A 30 30.43 -3.30 -38.29
N LYS A 31 30.58 -4.57 -37.88
CA LYS A 31 29.57 -5.23 -37.05
C LYS A 31 29.94 -5.02 -35.59
N THR A 32 29.04 -4.46 -34.81
CA THR A 32 29.23 -4.26 -33.37
C THR A 32 29.10 -5.59 -32.59
N ASP A 33 29.62 -5.64 -31.36
CA ASP A 33 29.53 -6.79 -30.47
C ASP A 33 28.07 -7.23 -30.20
N TYR A 34 27.12 -6.31 -30.39
CA TYR A 34 25.68 -6.56 -30.29
C TYR A 34 25.00 -6.91 -31.63
N GLY A 35 25.77 -7.12 -32.69
CA GLY A 35 25.29 -7.56 -34.00
C GLY A 35 24.73 -6.47 -34.93
N TYR A 36 24.76 -5.20 -34.52
CA TYR A 36 24.34 -4.08 -35.39
C TYR A 36 25.46 -3.71 -36.35
N VAL A 37 25.09 -3.41 -37.60
CA VAL A 37 26.02 -2.89 -38.62
C VAL A 37 26.04 -1.37 -38.51
N ARG A 38 27.23 -0.79 -38.34
CA ARG A 38 27.46 0.66 -38.35
C ARG A 38 28.44 1.06 -39.42
N GLU A 39 28.34 2.28 -39.92
CA GLU A 39 29.41 2.88 -40.76
C GLU A 39 30.41 3.58 -39.87
N VAL A 40 31.69 3.28 -40.06
CA VAL A 40 32.82 3.78 -39.28
C VAL A 40 33.80 4.46 -40.18
N CYS A 41 34.19 5.69 -39.84
CA CYS A 41 35.29 6.43 -40.42
C CYS A 41 36.37 6.66 -39.32
N GLU A 42 37.56 7.00 -39.70
CA GLU A 42 38.59 7.44 -38.75
C GLU A 42 38.20 8.79 -38.15
N TYR A 43 37.71 9.72 -38.99
CA TYR A 43 37.29 11.04 -38.55
C TYR A 43 35.82 11.34 -38.98
N TYR A 44 35.02 11.74 -38.01
CA TYR A 44 33.60 12.12 -38.27
C TYR A 44 33.39 13.63 -38.36
N THR A 45 34.42 14.42 -38.01
CA THR A 45 34.35 15.89 -37.98
C THR A 45 35.77 16.44 -38.17
N TYR A 46 35.88 17.54 -38.83
CA TYR A 46 37.12 18.28 -39.09
C TYR A 46 36.98 19.68 -38.54
N LEU A 47 38.02 20.20 -37.83
CA LEU A 47 37.97 21.49 -37.16
C LEU A 47 39.04 22.44 -37.69
N ARG A 48 38.69 23.73 -37.74
CA ARG A 48 39.63 24.84 -37.86
C ARG A 48 39.26 25.94 -36.90
N CYS A 49 40.22 26.72 -36.46
CA CYS A 49 39.92 27.86 -35.61
C CYS A 49 40.68 29.12 -36.01
N ILE A 50 40.19 30.26 -35.53
CA ILE A 50 40.88 31.55 -35.59
C ILE A 50 40.51 32.35 -34.35
N LYS A 51 41.49 33.04 -33.80
CA LYS A 51 41.30 34.02 -32.72
C LYS A 51 41.42 35.44 -33.26
N GLN A 52 40.35 36.23 -33.11
CA GLN A 52 40.38 37.64 -33.48
C GLN A 52 39.39 38.44 -32.59
N ASP A 53 39.78 39.67 -32.26
CA ASP A 53 38.97 40.59 -31.44
C ASP A 53 38.48 40.00 -30.13
N GLY A 54 39.29 39.19 -29.46
CA GLY A 54 38.97 38.52 -28.23
C GLY A 54 38.01 37.32 -28.37
N ILE A 55 37.55 37.02 -29.56
CA ILE A 55 36.66 35.89 -29.87
C ILE A 55 37.44 34.73 -30.49
N LEU A 56 37.19 33.53 -30.02
CA LEU A 56 37.64 32.32 -30.72
C LEU A 56 36.47 31.79 -31.57
N LYS A 57 36.70 31.80 -32.91
CA LYS A 57 35.78 31.18 -33.87
C LYS A 57 36.32 29.79 -34.23
N VAL A 58 35.48 28.78 -34.09
CA VAL A 58 35.79 27.39 -34.45
C VAL A 58 34.77 26.91 -35.49
N ALA A 59 35.27 26.47 -36.63
CA ALA A 59 34.52 25.98 -37.76
C ALA A 59 34.55 24.44 -37.77
N PHE A 60 33.40 23.83 -37.96
CA PHE A 60 33.19 22.38 -38.01
C PHE A 60 32.77 21.97 -39.41
N PHE A 61 33.53 21.05 -40.02
CA PHE A 61 33.28 20.50 -41.33
C PHE A 61 32.95 19.02 -41.23
N PHE A 62 32.10 18.53 -42.11
CA PHE A 62 31.71 17.13 -42.15
C PHE A 62 32.33 16.41 -43.36
N PRO A 63 32.78 15.16 -43.17
CA PRO A 63 33.51 14.43 -44.21
C PRO A 63 32.71 14.28 -45.49
N GLU A 64 31.39 14.12 -45.45
CA GLU A 64 30.53 14.02 -46.62
C GLU A 64 30.57 15.29 -47.50
N HIS A 65 30.65 16.47 -46.89
CA HIS A 65 30.79 17.72 -47.62
C HIS A 65 32.21 17.90 -48.19
N LEU A 66 33.20 17.53 -47.43
CA LEU A 66 34.62 17.60 -47.85
C LEU A 66 34.88 16.70 -49.05
N ARG A 67 34.35 15.48 -49.08
CA ARG A 67 34.44 14.52 -50.19
C ARG A 67 33.81 15.03 -51.48
N LEU A 68 32.86 15.95 -51.40
CA LEU A 68 32.21 16.63 -52.53
C LEU A 68 32.87 17.98 -52.85
N ASP A 69 34.13 18.16 -52.45
CA ASP A 69 34.89 19.39 -52.58
C ASP A 69 34.30 20.63 -51.90
N GLY A 70 33.39 20.43 -50.96
CA GLY A 70 32.77 21.51 -50.17
C GLY A 70 33.81 22.19 -49.26
N SER A 71 33.87 23.52 -49.34
CA SER A 71 34.85 24.30 -48.56
C SER A 71 34.22 25.05 -47.37
N ASN A 72 32.89 25.12 -47.29
CA ASN A 72 32.20 25.85 -46.22
C ASN A 72 31.95 24.97 -44.99
N PRO A 73 32.05 25.52 -43.76
CA PRO A 73 31.72 24.80 -42.54
C PRO A 73 30.22 24.52 -42.40
N ALA A 74 29.88 23.39 -41.79
CA ALA A 74 28.50 23.06 -41.40
C ALA A 74 28.04 23.88 -40.19
N TYR A 75 28.95 24.07 -39.22
CA TYR A 75 28.71 24.87 -38.02
C TYR A 75 29.90 25.77 -37.73
N GLU A 76 29.63 26.95 -37.18
CA GLU A 76 30.60 27.87 -36.64
C GLU A 76 30.26 28.16 -35.18
N VAL A 77 31.20 27.87 -34.28
CA VAL A 77 31.04 28.13 -32.85
C VAL A 77 31.91 29.32 -32.47
N TYR A 78 31.29 30.30 -31.83
CA TYR A 78 31.96 31.51 -31.37
C TYR A 78 32.00 31.49 -29.86
N LEU A 79 33.21 31.60 -29.28
CA LEU A 79 33.48 31.55 -27.86
C LEU A 79 34.09 32.90 -27.42
N ASP A 80 33.50 33.50 -26.41
CA ASP A 80 33.99 34.73 -25.78
C ASP A 80 34.35 34.41 -24.33
N LYS A 81 35.65 34.25 -24.08
CA LYS A 81 36.20 33.86 -22.78
C LYS A 81 36.03 34.98 -21.75
N GLU A 82 36.22 36.22 -22.13
CA GLU A 82 36.18 37.39 -21.23
C GLU A 82 34.74 37.66 -20.71
N ASN A 83 33.79 37.65 -21.66
CA ASN A 83 32.38 37.87 -21.33
C ASN A 83 31.60 36.62 -20.95
N ARG A 84 32.26 35.45 -20.88
CA ARG A 84 31.65 34.16 -20.54
C ARG A 84 30.39 33.88 -21.36
N GLN A 85 30.54 33.94 -22.70
CA GLN A 85 29.46 33.75 -23.65
C GLN A 85 29.87 32.80 -24.79
N PHE A 86 28.89 32.10 -25.37
CA PHE A 86 29.08 31.38 -26.62
C PHE A 86 27.80 31.41 -27.46
N ILE A 87 27.97 31.33 -28.77
CA ILE A 87 26.87 31.23 -29.72
C ILE A 87 27.31 30.39 -30.93
N THR A 88 26.40 29.67 -31.53
CA THR A 88 26.67 28.79 -32.66
C THR A 88 25.83 29.23 -33.85
N TYR A 89 26.45 29.30 -35.02
CA TYR A 89 25.81 29.49 -36.30
C TYR A 89 25.77 28.17 -37.06
N ASN A 90 24.60 27.72 -37.44
CA ASN A 90 24.40 26.58 -38.34
C ASN A 90 24.35 27.09 -39.76
N SER A 91 25.40 26.84 -40.54
CA SER A 91 25.51 27.34 -41.91
C SER A 91 24.58 26.63 -42.89
N LEU A 92 24.19 25.40 -42.59
CA LEU A 92 23.31 24.59 -43.43
C LEU A 92 21.88 25.15 -43.46
N ILE A 93 21.39 25.65 -42.37
CA ILE A 93 20.03 26.23 -42.22
C ILE A 93 20.06 27.73 -41.92
N GLN A 94 21.21 28.37 -41.97
CA GLN A 94 21.44 29.81 -41.73
C GLN A 94 20.83 30.33 -40.41
N LYS A 95 20.94 29.54 -39.32
CA LYS A 95 20.31 29.84 -38.04
C LYS A 95 21.32 29.96 -36.92
N TRP A 96 21.16 31.01 -36.10
CA TRP A 96 21.87 31.20 -34.86
C TRP A 96 21.20 30.47 -33.72
N SER A 97 21.99 29.84 -32.85
CA SER A 97 21.50 29.22 -31.62
C SER A 97 22.55 29.33 -30.50
N GLU A 98 22.08 29.31 -29.28
CA GLU A 98 22.95 29.17 -28.09
C GLU A 98 23.10 27.68 -27.69
N SER A 99 22.99 26.78 -28.63
CA SER A 99 23.09 25.34 -28.39
C SER A 99 24.56 24.94 -28.12
N LYS A 100 24.74 24.07 -27.12
CA LYS A 100 26.05 23.44 -26.88
C LYS A 100 26.37 22.46 -28.00
N LEU A 101 27.66 22.17 -28.18
CA LEU A 101 28.12 21.14 -29.15
C LEU A 101 27.36 19.83 -29.02
N ASP A 102 27.08 19.39 -27.82
CA ASP A 102 26.35 18.15 -27.53
C ASP A 102 24.93 18.09 -28.13
N ARG A 103 24.36 19.23 -28.53
CA ARG A 103 22.99 19.32 -29.05
C ARG A 103 22.89 19.80 -30.50
N LEU A 104 24.02 20.00 -31.17
CA LEU A 104 24.00 20.50 -32.53
C LEU A 104 23.56 19.44 -33.55
N ASP A 105 24.07 18.22 -33.39
CA ASP A 105 23.65 17.09 -34.20
C ASP A 105 23.64 15.81 -33.36
N TRP A 106 22.46 15.37 -32.96
CA TRP A 106 22.31 14.21 -32.09
C TRP A 106 22.75 12.88 -32.75
N LYS A 107 22.66 12.77 -34.09
CA LYS A 107 23.09 11.57 -34.82
C LYS A 107 24.60 11.38 -34.77
N ARG A 108 25.37 12.48 -34.60
CA ARG A 108 26.83 12.50 -34.52
C ARG A 108 27.37 12.67 -33.10
N GLN A 109 26.47 12.93 -32.15
CA GLN A 109 26.76 13.32 -30.75
C GLN A 109 27.72 12.35 -30.04
N TYR A 110 27.73 11.09 -30.41
CA TYR A 110 28.54 10.07 -29.78
C TYR A 110 29.97 9.95 -30.38
N TRP A 111 30.14 10.27 -31.65
CA TRP A 111 31.35 9.94 -32.40
C TRP A 111 32.26 11.13 -32.64
N TYR A 112 31.78 12.31 -33.01
CA TYR A 112 32.58 13.47 -33.35
C TYR A 112 33.41 14.03 -32.17
N THR A 113 33.10 13.66 -30.94
CA THR A 113 33.86 14.06 -29.75
C THR A 113 35.09 13.21 -29.50
N LYS A 114 35.21 12.05 -30.15
CA LYS A 114 36.29 11.10 -29.97
C LYS A 114 37.14 10.91 -31.21
N ALA A 115 36.55 11.10 -32.38
CA ALA A 115 37.16 10.87 -33.65
C ALA A 115 36.96 12.10 -34.53
N TYR A 116 37.79 13.10 -34.31
CA TYR A 116 37.85 14.33 -35.10
C TYR A 116 39.28 14.62 -35.52
N TRP A 117 39.40 15.27 -36.66
CA TRP A 117 40.70 15.76 -37.15
C TRP A 117 40.82 17.26 -36.89
N ILE A 118 41.99 17.72 -36.46
CA ILE A 118 42.38 19.10 -36.26
C ILE A 118 43.90 19.20 -36.40
N SER A 119 44.39 20.30 -36.93
CA SER A 119 45.85 20.54 -36.96
C SER A 119 46.40 20.82 -35.57
N ASP A 120 47.66 20.46 -35.29
CA ASP A 120 48.31 20.70 -34.01
C ASP A 120 48.33 22.20 -33.63
N GLU A 121 48.44 23.08 -34.63
CA GLU A 121 48.38 24.54 -34.45
C GLU A 121 47.02 25.02 -33.98
N ASP A 122 45.93 24.56 -34.60
CA ASP A 122 44.59 24.89 -34.25
C ASP A 122 44.21 24.29 -32.87
N GLU A 123 44.62 23.07 -32.56
CA GLU A 123 44.41 22.46 -31.26
C GLU A 123 45.08 23.23 -30.14
N THR A 124 46.35 23.61 -30.33
CA THR A 124 47.14 24.43 -29.39
C THR A 124 46.48 25.80 -29.19
N SER A 125 45.97 26.40 -30.27
CA SER A 125 45.29 27.69 -30.22
C SER A 125 44.00 27.65 -29.41
N ILE A 126 43.22 26.60 -29.53
CA ILE A 126 41.98 26.39 -28.75
C ILE A 126 42.32 26.18 -27.27
N GLN A 127 43.30 25.32 -26.96
CA GLN A 127 43.74 25.04 -25.59
C GLN A 127 44.28 26.31 -24.91
N ALA A 128 45.13 27.05 -25.58
CA ALA A 128 45.69 28.28 -25.05
C ALA A 128 44.63 29.36 -24.82
N TYR A 129 43.71 29.55 -25.76
CA TYR A 129 42.61 30.52 -25.61
C TYR A 129 41.72 30.18 -24.43
N LEU A 130 41.27 28.92 -24.30
CA LEU A 130 40.38 28.49 -23.22
C LEU A 130 41.10 28.29 -21.89
N ASN A 131 42.45 28.13 -21.90
CA ASN A 131 43.24 27.76 -20.74
C ASN A 131 42.80 26.44 -20.10
N ILE A 132 42.50 25.44 -20.94
CA ILE A 132 42.00 24.14 -20.55
C ILE A 132 42.90 23.07 -21.16
N ASN A 133 43.57 22.29 -20.32
CA ASN A 133 44.45 21.20 -20.77
C ASN A 133 43.65 19.93 -21.10
N LYS A 134 42.85 20.00 -22.17
CA LYS A 134 42.06 18.92 -22.73
C LYS A 134 42.13 19.01 -24.25
N LYS A 135 41.80 17.91 -24.95
CA LYS A 135 41.60 17.93 -26.41
C LYS A 135 40.57 18.99 -26.84
N ALA A 136 40.78 19.59 -28.02
CA ALA A 136 40.03 20.75 -28.48
C ALA A 136 38.50 20.69 -28.27
N VAL A 137 37.84 19.62 -28.72
CA VAL A 137 36.39 19.44 -28.59
C VAL A 137 35.99 19.31 -27.13
N GLU A 138 36.78 18.63 -26.31
CA GLU A 138 36.51 18.51 -24.87
C GLU A 138 36.68 19.84 -24.12
N ALA A 139 37.69 20.64 -24.53
CA ALA A 139 37.88 21.99 -23.99
C ALA A 139 36.71 22.92 -24.28
N ILE A 140 36.24 22.92 -25.54
CA ILE A 140 35.07 23.69 -25.95
C ILE A 140 33.81 23.26 -25.16
N ARG A 141 33.60 21.94 -25.03
CA ARG A 141 32.46 21.42 -24.27
C ARG A 141 32.52 21.79 -22.80
N GLN A 142 33.72 21.77 -22.21
CA GLN A 142 33.94 22.20 -20.83
C GLN A 142 33.59 23.67 -20.68
N PHE A 143 34.16 24.54 -21.52
CA PHE A 143 33.83 25.97 -21.48
C PHE A 143 32.32 26.24 -21.62
N GLN A 144 31.65 25.60 -22.58
CA GLN A 144 30.21 25.76 -22.76
C GLN A 144 29.40 25.28 -21.57
N ARG A 145 29.85 24.22 -20.88
CA ARG A 145 29.21 23.78 -19.63
C ARG A 145 29.38 24.80 -18.53
N ASP A 146 30.62 25.22 -18.31
CA ASP A 146 30.93 26.19 -17.26
C ASP A 146 30.12 27.49 -17.41
N VAL A 147 30.06 28.05 -18.65
CA VAL A 147 29.26 29.23 -18.93
C VAL A 147 27.76 28.99 -18.65
N ARG A 148 27.23 27.85 -19.02
CA ARG A 148 25.80 27.52 -18.73
C ARG A 148 25.56 27.32 -17.26
N ASP A 149 26.49 26.74 -16.56
CA ASP A 149 26.36 26.48 -15.14
C ASP A 149 26.41 27.81 -14.35
N GLU A 150 27.32 28.74 -14.71
CA GLU A 150 27.37 30.10 -14.17
C GLU A 150 26.05 30.87 -14.42
N GLN A 151 25.54 30.84 -15.64
CA GLN A 151 24.25 31.47 -15.98
C GLN A 151 23.09 30.88 -15.18
N LEU A 152 23.12 29.56 -14.97
CA LEU A 152 22.13 28.87 -14.17
C LEU A 152 22.21 29.27 -12.69
N GLU A 153 23.43 29.31 -12.15
CA GLU A 153 23.67 29.75 -10.77
C GLU A 153 23.19 31.18 -10.54
N GLN A 154 23.58 32.13 -11.41
CA GLN A 154 23.11 33.48 -11.33
C GLN A 154 21.57 33.61 -11.36
N ARG A 155 20.94 32.86 -12.27
CA ARG A 155 19.47 32.89 -12.41
C ARG A 155 18.76 32.32 -11.19
N HIS A 156 19.35 31.33 -10.54
CA HIS A 156 18.75 30.64 -9.41
C HIS A 156 19.33 31.03 -8.06
N ARG A 157 20.15 32.07 -8.01
CA ARG A 157 20.85 32.49 -6.80
C ARG A 157 19.90 32.76 -5.63
N ARG A 158 18.73 33.38 -5.90
CA ARG A 158 17.70 33.61 -4.86
C ARG A 158 17.19 32.31 -4.21
N GLU A 159 17.17 31.22 -4.96
CA GLU A 159 16.76 29.89 -4.47
C GLU A 159 17.90 29.20 -3.72
N THR A 160 19.13 29.31 -4.21
CA THR A 160 20.28 28.53 -3.71
C THR A 160 21.07 29.20 -2.59
N ASP A 161 21.12 30.54 -2.53
CA ASP A 161 21.86 31.28 -1.48
C ASP A 161 21.41 30.87 -0.04
N PRO A 162 20.11 30.67 0.25
CA PRO A 162 19.71 30.18 1.57
C PRO A 162 20.25 28.76 1.86
N TRP A 163 20.36 27.90 0.84
CA TRP A 163 20.90 26.56 1.00
C TRP A 163 22.40 26.58 1.30
N ASP A 164 23.14 27.42 0.59
CA ASP A 164 24.58 27.59 0.80
C ASP A 164 24.88 28.13 2.20
N LYS A 165 24.12 29.11 2.68
CA LYS A 165 24.20 29.61 4.06
C LYS A 165 23.95 28.53 5.11
N ASP A 166 22.99 27.64 4.84
CA ASP A 166 22.74 26.51 5.72
C ASP A 166 23.90 25.49 5.68
N MET A 167 24.53 25.30 4.53
CA MET A 167 25.70 24.41 4.41
C MET A 167 26.95 24.96 5.10
N GLU A 168 27.14 26.30 5.14
CA GLU A 168 28.26 26.96 5.82
C GLU A 168 28.29 26.69 7.34
N GLN A 169 27.11 26.50 7.95
CA GLN A 169 27.04 26.21 9.40
C GLN A 169 27.27 24.74 9.75
N VAL A 170 27.33 23.83 8.76
CA VAL A 170 27.55 22.39 9.00
C VAL A 170 29.01 22.14 9.36
N PRO A 171 29.29 21.60 10.56
CA PRO A 171 30.67 21.37 10.99
C PRO A 171 31.40 20.32 10.14
N GLU A 172 32.72 20.38 10.12
CA GLU A 172 33.54 19.38 9.50
C GLU A 172 33.37 17.99 10.13
N LEU A 173 33.77 16.96 9.36
CA LEU A 173 33.75 15.59 9.86
C LEU A 173 34.80 15.39 10.96
N PRO A 174 34.49 14.61 12.03
CA PRO A 174 35.48 14.25 13.04
C PRO A 174 36.69 13.55 12.40
N LYS A 175 37.89 13.82 12.90
CA LYS A 175 39.15 13.23 12.38
C LYS A 175 39.13 11.70 12.32
N ASP A 176 38.44 11.05 13.26
CA ASP A 176 38.33 9.60 13.32
C ASP A 176 37.05 9.04 12.67
N TRP A 177 36.27 9.88 11.96
CA TRP A 177 35.00 9.49 11.34
C TRP A 177 35.13 8.28 10.42
N SER A 178 36.04 8.33 9.45
CA SER A 178 36.25 7.25 8.48
C SER A 178 36.59 5.92 9.15
N ARG A 179 37.50 5.96 10.16
CA ARG A 179 37.86 4.80 10.95
C ARG A 179 36.67 4.24 11.75
N TRP A 180 35.86 5.14 12.32
CA TRP A 180 34.67 4.73 13.06
C TRP A 180 33.62 4.09 12.15
N VAL A 181 33.37 4.65 10.96
CA VAL A 181 32.48 4.06 9.97
C VAL A 181 32.94 2.65 9.61
N ASP A 182 34.21 2.50 9.33
CA ASP A 182 34.81 1.21 8.94
C ASP A 182 34.71 0.15 10.05
N LYS A 183 34.98 0.51 11.28
CA LYS A 183 35.06 -0.46 12.39
C LYS A 183 33.78 -0.62 13.20
N VAL A 184 32.86 0.36 13.15
CA VAL A 184 31.66 0.36 13.96
C VAL A 184 30.38 0.39 13.13
N ALA A 185 30.29 1.24 12.12
CA ALA A 185 29.06 1.36 11.34
C ALA A 185 28.85 0.15 10.43
N ILE A 186 29.89 -0.37 9.78
CA ILE A 186 29.83 -1.61 9.02
C ILE A 186 29.80 -2.78 10.00
N ARG A 187 28.64 -3.46 10.06
CA ARG A 187 28.37 -4.46 11.11
C ARG A 187 28.82 -5.85 10.76
N GLN A 188 28.67 -6.22 9.50
CA GLN A 188 28.94 -7.57 9.04
C GLN A 188 30.40 -7.69 8.64
N ASN A 189 31.08 -8.65 9.22
CA ASN A 189 32.45 -8.99 8.91
C ASN A 189 32.57 -10.48 8.60
N TYR A 190 33.58 -10.83 7.84
CA TYR A 190 33.77 -12.16 7.32
C TYR A 190 35.16 -12.70 7.63
N ILE A 191 35.26 -14.05 7.68
CA ILE A 191 36.54 -14.74 7.49
C ILE A 191 36.41 -15.52 6.19
N TYR A 192 37.17 -15.11 5.18
CA TYR A 192 37.30 -15.81 3.91
C TYR A 192 38.38 -16.88 4.00
N TYR A 193 38.05 -18.12 3.60
CA TYR A 193 38.98 -19.24 3.68
C TYR A 193 38.93 -20.14 2.45
N HIS A 194 40.06 -20.80 2.13
CA HIS A 194 40.10 -21.82 1.10
C HIS A 194 39.65 -23.16 1.71
N TYR A 195 38.65 -23.78 1.08
CA TYR A 195 38.24 -25.13 1.49
C TYR A 195 39.30 -26.14 1.07
N LYS A 196 39.86 -26.87 2.03
CA LYS A 196 40.84 -27.96 1.80
C LYS A 196 40.34 -29.23 2.49
N LYS A 197 40.63 -30.41 1.87
CA LYS A 197 40.38 -31.70 2.51
C LYS A 197 41.28 -31.78 3.76
N GLY A 198 40.68 -31.93 4.93
CA GLY A 198 41.39 -31.81 6.23
C GLY A 198 41.26 -30.47 6.93
N GLY A 199 40.47 -29.51 6.37
CA GLY A 199 40.15 -28.21 6.95
C GLY A 199 41.07 -27.06 6.54
N ALA A 200 40.56 -25.84 6.63
CA ALA A 200 41.32 -24.63 6.41
C ALA A 200 42.15 -24.31 7.65
N LYS A 201 43.46 -24.08 7.50
CA LYS A 201 44.33 -23.68 8.63
C LYS A 201 44.29 -22.18 8.89
N THR A 202 44.10 -21.37 7.87
CA THR A 202 44.05 -19.90 7.93
C THR A 202 42.92 -19.34 7.07
N GLY A 203 42.51 -18.11 7.37
CA GLY A 203 41.57 -17.34 6.58
C GLY A 203 41.79 -15.84 6.78
N TYR A 204 41.32 -15.04 5.84
CA TYR A 204 41.43 -13.59 5.91
C TYR A 204 40.23 -13.00 6.66
N CYS A 205 40.52 -12.31 7.79
CA CYS A 205 39.46 -11.62 8.57
C CYS A 205 39.30 -10.18 8.07
N THR A 206 38.10 -9.82 7.64
CA THR A 206 37.81 -8.46 7.13
C THR A 206 37.87 -7.37 8.20
N TYR A 207 37.69 -7.72 9.47
CA TYR A 207 37.77 -6.76 10.58
C TYR A 207 39.21 -6.50 11.01
N CYS A 208 40.03 -7.57 11.19
CA CYS A 208 41.47 -7.43 11.51
C CYS A 208 42.29 -6.99 10.29
N GLU A 209 41.80 -7.20 9.08
CA GLU A 209 42.48 -6.96 7.81
C GLU A 209 43.81 -7.79 7.65
N LYS A 210 43.78 -9.01 8.19
CA LYS A 210 44.93 -9.92 8.12
C LYS A 210 44.52 -11.38 8.11
N GLU A 211 45.46 -12.25 7.72
CA GLU A 211 45.28 -13.69 7.89
C GLU A 211 45.22 -14.07 9.38
N VAL A 212 44.25 -14.92 9.72
CA VAL A 212 44.03 -15.41 11.08
C VAL A 212 43.93 -16.95 11.07
N PRO A 213 44.40 -17.63 12.14
CA PRO A 213 44.29 -19.07 12.22
C PRO A 213 42.82 -19.50 12.40
N ILE A 214 42.46 -20.62 11.81
CA ILE A 214 41.16 -21.26 11.96
C ILE A 214 41.35 -22.58 12.72
N LYS A 215 40.80 -22.66 13.93
CA LYS A 215 40.90 -23.85 14.80
C LYS A 215 39.79 -24.87 14.63
N VAL A 216 38.73 -24.50 13.90
CA VAL A 216 37.55 -25.33 13.63
C VAL A 216 37.38 -25.54 12.11
N HIS A 217 36.61 -26.54 11.71
CA HIS A 217 36.21 -26.72 10.32
C HIS A 217 34.91 -25.93 10.04
N PRO A 218 34.98 -24.66 9.63
CA PRO A 218 33.78 -23.87 9.46
C PRO A 218 33.03 -24.30 8.20
N HIS A 219 31.70 -24.29 8.30
CA HIS A 219 30.83 -24.39 7.15
C HIS A 219 30.65 -23.02 6.47
N HIS A 220 30.39 -23.02 5.17
CA HIS A 220 30.06 -21.80 4.45
C HIS A 220 28.79 -21.14 5.06
N ASN A 221 28.85 -19.84 5.34
CA ASN A 221 27.85 -19.03 6.06
C ASN A 221 27.70 -19.34 7.56
N GLN A 222 28.57 -20.14 8.15
CA GLN A 222 28.56 -20.36 9.59
C GLN A 222 28.93 -19.07 10.33
N GLN A 223 28.17 -18.74 11.37
CA GLN A 223 28.49 -17.65 12.29
C GLN A 223 29.58 -18.09 13.28
N GLY A 224 30.44 -17.15 13.66
CA GLY A 224 31.47 -17.40 14.65
C GLY A 224 32.15 -16.13 15.12
N ARG A 225 33.32 -16.28 15.73
CA ARG A 225 34.18 -15.16 16.17
C ARG A 225 35.60 -15.34 15.66
N CYS A 226 36.22 -14.25 15.27
CA CYS A 226 37.64 -14.25 14.94
C CYS A 226 38.47 -14.55 16.20
N ILE A 227 39.43 -15.46 16.08
CA ILE A 227 40.32 -15.83 17.21
C ILE A 227 41.17 -14.64 17.63
N CYS A 228 41.64 -13.80 16.69
CA CYS A 228 42.52 -12.68 16.98
C CYS A 228 41.81 -11.48 17.54
N CYS A 229 40.77 -10.98 16.86
CA CYS A 229 40.09 -9.75 17.30
C CYS A 229 38.81 -9.98 18.13
N ARG A 230 38.40 -11.24 18.28
CA ARG A 230 37.17 -11.61 18.98
C ARG A 230 35.86 -11.08 18.37
N HIS A 231 35.95 -10.37 17.22
CA HIS A 231 34.82 -9.78 16.54
C HIS A 231 33.90 -10.87 15.95
N PRO A 232 32.57 -10.70 15.99
CA PRO A 232 31.64 -11.58 15.30
C PRO A 232 31.87 -11.56 13.79
N VAL A 233 31.89 -12.75 13.18
CA VAL A 233 32.16 -12.93 11.75
C VAL A 233 31.29 -14.04 11.17
N VAL A 234 31.17 -14.04 9.83
CA VAL A 234 30.61 -15.16 9.09
C VAL A 234 31.70 -15.78 8.24
N PHE A 235 31.86 -17.11 8.30
CA PHE A 235 32.83 -17.84 7.52
C PHE A 235 32.38 -17.99 6.07
N LYS A 236 33.22 -17.58 5.11
CA LYS A 236 32.95 -17.63 3.67
C LYS A 236 34.02 -18.47 2.95
N ALA A 237 33.62 -19.63 2.46
CA ALA A 237 34.52 -20.42 1.62
C ALA A 237 34.66 -19.76 0.25
N TYR A 238 35.88 -19.49 -0.22
CA TYR A 238 36.17 -18.82 -1.49
C TYR A 238 35.45 -19.43 -2.70
N GLY A 239 35.35 -20.75 -2.77
CA GLY A 239 34.69 -21.45 -3.87
C GLY A 239 33.18 -21.27 -3.92
N ARG A 240 32.54 -20.87 -2.79
CA ARG A 240 31.10 -20.69 -2.63
C ARG A 240 30.67 -19.23 -2.42
N ALA A 241 31.63 -18.32 -2.27
CA ALA A 241 31.37 -16.92 -1.91
C ALA A 241 30.82 -16.04 -3.05
N GLY A 242 30.61 -16.59 -4.25
CA GLY A 242 30.26 -15.79 -5.41
C GLY A 242 31.37 -14.83 -5.86
N TYR A 243 31.09 -13.95 -6.82
CA TYR A 243 32.10 -13.04 -7.38
C TYR A 243 32.38 -11.81 -6.51
N MET A 244 31.32 -11.24 -5.92
CA MET A 244 31.42 -10.07 -5.04
C MET A 244 30.39 -10.11 -3.94
N GLN A 245 30.73 -9.57 -2.77
CA GLN A 245 29.81 -9.35 -1.67
C GLN A 245 29.90 -7.89 -1.24
N THR A 246 28.80 -7.18 -1.31
CA THR A 246 28.71 -5.78 -0.88
C THR A 246 27.93 -5.70 0.41
N GLU A 247 28.53 -5.06 1.41
CA GLU A 247 27.88 -4.71 2.67
C GLU A 247 27.46 -3.24 2.63
N LYS A 248 26.16 -3.00 2.69
CA LYS A 248 25.58 -1.67 2.75
C LYS A 248 25.06 -1.38 4.14
N HIS A 249 25.51 -0.29 4.72
CA HIS A 249 25.08 0.16 6.03
C HIS A 249 24.86 1.66 6.02
N PHE A 250 24.03 2.12 6.99
CA PHE A 250 23.83 3.54 7.20
C PHE A 250 24.50 3.98 8.51
N ALA A 251 25.03 5.19 8.49
CA ALA A 251 25.68 5.83 9.62
C ALA A 251 25.13 7.24 9.80
N TYR A 252 24.97 7.65 11.04
CA TYR A 252 24.50 8.98 11.40
C TYR A 252 25.55 9.72 12.21
N LEU A 253 25.75 10.99 11.84
CA LEU A 253 26.55 11.96 12.57
C LEU A 253 25.64 13.12 12.98
N ILE A 254 25.51 13.35 14.28
CA ILE A 254 24.73 14.47 14.80
C ILE A 254 25.72 15.46 15.43
N GLN A 255 25.72 16.69 14.89
CA GLN A 255 26.64 17.73 15.32
C GLN A 255 25.89 19.02 15.67
N ARG A 256 26.41 19.76 16.65
CA ARG A 256 25.88 21.07 16.98
C ARG A 256 26.22 22.08 15.88
N CYS A 257 25.23 22.87 15.46
CA CYS A 257 25.35 24.06 14.63
C CYS A 257 25.23 25.32 15.47
N LYS A 258 25.40 26.48 14.84
CA LYS A 258 25.31 27.80 15.52
C LYS A 258 23.98 27.99 16.25
N ASP A 259 22.86 27.68 15.59
CA ASP A 259 21.51 27.90 16.11
C ASP A 259 20.69 26.61 16.32
N GLY A 260 21.36 25.44 16.41
CA GLY A 260 20.69 24.17 16.59
C GLY A 260 21.64 23.00 16.40
N PHE A 261 21.23 22.01 15.63
CA PHE A 261 22.06 20.85 15.32
C PHE A 261 21.72 20.30 13.93
N VAL A 262 22.66 19.57 13.35
CA VAL A 262 22.46 18.85 12.08
C VAL A 262 22.52 17.34 12.28
N VAL A 263 21.57 16.65 11.67
CA VAL A 263 21.60 15.18 11.49
C VAL A 263 22.09 14.90 10.08
N ARG A 264 23.21 14.20 9.97
CA ARG A 264 23.87 13.86 8.72
C ARG A 264 23.78 12.36 8.52
N GLU A 265 23.22 11.93 7.40
CA GLU A 265 23.07 10.51 7.03
C GLU A 265 24.09 10.14 5.98
N PHE A 266 24.76 9.04 6.22
CA PHE A 266 25.79 8.47 5.33
C PHE A 266 25.40 7.06 4.92
N GLN A 267 25.57 6.76 3.65
CA GLN A 267 25.63 5.40 3.14
C GLN A 267 27.08 4.94 3.16
N ALA A 268 27.33 3.80 3.78
CA ALA A 268 28.66 3.19 3.88
C ALA A 268 28.62 1.81 3.22
N ASP A 269 29.41 1.64 2.18
CA ASP A 269 29.46 0.40 1.42
C ASP A 269 30.89 -0.15 1.43
N ARG A 270 31.01 -1.46 1.59
CA ARG A 270 32.27 -2.17 1.39
C ARG A 270 32.04 -3.42 0.55
N THR A 271 32.74 -3.51 -0.56
CA THR A 271 32.64 -4.64 -1.49
C THR A 271 33.88 -5.53 -1.36
N TYR A 272 33.64 -6.81 -1.16
CA TYR A 272 34.66 -7.84 -1.06
C TYR A 272 34.62 -8.72 -2.32
N GLY A 273 35.78 -8.84 -3.00
CA GLY A 273 35.97 -9.75 -4.13
C GLY A 273 37.18 -10.63 -3.90
N LYS A 274 37.30 -11.77 -4.60
CA LYS A 274 38.43 -12.72 -4.45
C LYS A 274 39.80 -12.05 -4.60
N GLU A 275 39.94 -11.18 -5.59
CA GLU A 275 41.18 -10.52 -5.93
C GLU A 275 41.42 -9.23 -5.15
N THR A 276 40.36 -8.62 -4.63
CA THR A 276 40.41 -7.31 -3.96
C THR A 276 40.25 -7.39 -2.44
N LEU A 277 40.19 -8.59 -1.87
CA LEU A 277 39.86 -8.80 -0.45
C LEU A 277 40.82 -8.04 0.49
N PRO A 278 42.16 -8.08 0.32
CA PRO A 278 43.09 -7.31 1.15
C PRO A 278 43.00 -5.80 0.94
N ASN A 279 42.52 -5.36 -0.22
CA ASN A 279 42.48 -3.96 -0.65
C ASN A 279 41.06 -3.44 -0.82
N SER A 280 40.05 -4.07 -0.16
CA SER A 280 38.68 -3.60 -0.22
C SER A 280 38.59 -2.17 0.34
N LYS A 281 38.12 -1.24 -0.48
CA LYS A 281 37.96 0.18 -0.09
C LYS A 281 36.58 0.42 0.53
N LEU A 282 36.58 1.18 1.62
CA LEU A 282 35.36 1.74 2.16
C LEU A 282 34.90 2.87 1.24
N TYR A 283 33.66 2.76 0.76
CA TYR A 283 32.93 3.87 0.13
C TYR A 283 31.97 4.42 1.17
N CYS A 284 32.10 5.69 1.51
CA CYS A 284 31.23 6.37 2.46
C CYS A 284 30.81 7.70 1.87
N GLN A 285 29.52 7.82 1.55
CA GLN A 285 28.94 9.03 0.95
C GLN A 285 27.88 9.62 1.87
N GLU A 286 27.96 10.91 2.11
CA GLU A 286 26.90 11.65 2.75
C GLU A 286 25.76 11.87 1.76
N ILE A 287 24.54 11.43 2.13
CA ILE A 287 23.38 11.42 1.23
C ILE A 287 22.30 12.42 1.64
N ARG A 288 22.23 12.74 2.94
CA ARG A 288 21.20 13.64 3.48
C ARG A 288 21.75 14.45 4.66
N ARG A 289 21.33 15.71 4.74
CA ARG A 289 21.52 16.61 5.87
C ARG A 289 20.19 17.18 6.30
N THR A 290 19.84 17.07 7.58
CA THR A 290 18.68 17.75 8.14
C THR A 290 19.15 18.68 9.26
N ILE A 291 18.99 19.98 9.05
CA ILE A 291 19.34 21.01 10.02
C ILE A 291 18.09 21.32 10.84
N TYR A 292 18.21 21.20 12.13
CA TYR A 292 17.17 21.53 13.10
C TYR A 292 17.54 22.81 13.84
N ASP A 293 16.66 23.81 13.84
CA ASP A 293 16.83 25.01 14.64
C ASP A 293 16.52 24.76 16.13
N ARG A 294 16.56 25.79 16.95
CA ARG A 294 16.25 25.71 18.40
C ARG A 294 14.81 25.24 18.67
N GLU A 295 13.89 25.51 17.77
CA GLU A 295 12.50 25.05 17.83
C GLU A 295 12.33 23.65 17.23
N ARG A 296 13.41 23.06 16.73
CA ARG A 296 13.48 21.75 16.08
C ARG A 296 12.69 21.69 14.75
N LYS A 297 12.54 22.81 14.07
CA LYS A 297 12.00 22.83 12.71
C LYS A 297 13.04 22.30 11.73
N PRO A 298 12.72 21.25 10.95
CA PRO A 298 13.67 20.63 10.04
C PRO A 298 13.80 21.41 8.73
N ARG A 299 15.03 21.51 8.24
CA ARG A 299 15.35 21.87 6.86
C ARG A 299 16.22 20.77 6.28
N THR A 300 15.66 20.02 5.35
CA THR A 300 16.31 18.80 4.81
C THR A 300 16.91 19.06 3.44
N TYR A 301 18.13 18.57 3.25
CA TYR A 301 18.91 18.69 2.03
C TYR A 301 19.41 17.31 1.60
N TYR A 302 19.39 17.07 0.30
CA TYR A 302 19.88 15.84 -0.31
C TYR A 302 21.06 16.16 -1.24
N TRP A 303 22.09 15.31 -1.23
CA TRP A 303 23.19 15.41 -2.19
C TRP A 303 22.72 14.88 -3.54
N GLY A 304 22.68 15.76 -4.54
CA GLY A 304 22.14 15.39 -5.84
C GLY A 304 22.43 16.39 -6.95
N LEU A 305 22.03 16.03 -8.16
CA LEU A 305 22.16 16.86 -9.35
C LEU A 305 21.12 17.96 -9.36
N TYR A 306 21.53 19.21 -9.12
CA TYR A 306 20.65 20.36 -9.26
C TYR A 306 20.38 20.63 -10.75
N LYS A 307 19.08 20.58 -11.12
CA LYS A 307 18.61 20.72 -12.51
C LYS A 307 19.42 19.88 -13.52
N GLN A 308 19.76 18.65 -13.11
CA GLN A 308 20.50 17.65 -13.90
C GLN A 308 21.92 18.06 -14.32
N ARG A 309 22.61 18.93 -13.57
CA ARG A 309 23.94 19.44 -13.92
C ARG A 309 24.98 19.29 -12.83
N ASN A 310 24.92 20.12 -11.80
CA ASN A 310 25.94 20.15 -10.77
C ASN A 310 25.49 19.42 -9.51
N MET A 311 26.38 18.62 -8.95
CA MET A 311 26.18 17.99 -7.65
C MET A 311 26.25 19.05 -6.56
N ARG A 312 25.18 19.19 -5.78
CA ARG A 312 25.11 20.09 -4.63
C ARG A 312 24.06 19.61 -3.61
N TRP A 313 24.01 20.27 -2.48
CA TRP A 313 22.93 20.10 -1.50
C TRP A 313 21.67 20.80 -1.99
N ILE A 314 20.58 20.06 -2.15
CA ILE A 314 19.30 20.54 -2.71
C ILE A 314 18.24 20.41 -1.64
N SER A 315 17.52 21.52 -1.37
CA SER A 315 16.34 21.51 -0.49
C SER A 315 15.14 20.87 -1.20
N GLY A 316 14.34 20.13 -0.45
CA GLY A 316 13.11 19.50 -0.94
C GLY A 316 13.20 17.99 -1.09
N SER A 317 12.27 17.40 -1.87
CA SER A 317 12.26 15.96 -2.12
C SER A 317 13.46 15.51 -2.95
N PRO A 318 14.04 14.36 -2.66
CA PRO A 318 15.07 13.77 -3.51
C PRO A 318 14.51 13.54 -4.92
N CYS A 319 15.32 13.78 -5.96
CA CYS A 319 14.96 13.33 -7.30
C CYS A 319 14.81 11.79 -7.31
N SER A 320 14.02 11.27 -8.24
CA SER A 320 13.53 9.89 -8.32
C SER A 320 14.57 8.75 -8.23
N TYR A 321 15.85 9.08 -8.18
CA TYR A 321 16.97 8.12 -8.08
C TYR A 321 17.67 8.12 -6.72
N SER A 322 17.29 9.00 -5.78
CA SER A 322 17.88 8.98 -4.44
C SER A 322 17.03 8.10 -3.53
N TRP A 323 17.70 7.27 -2.75
CA TRP A 323 17.09 6.43 -1.72
C TRP A 323 16.41 7.32 -0.67
N SER A 324 15.12 7.54 -0.84
CA SER A 324 14.32 8.46 -0.01
C SER A 324 13.74 7.81 1.25
N GLY A 325 14.14 6.58 1.55
CA GLY A 325 13.67 5.85 2.72
C GLY A 325 14.40 6.26 4.00
N SER A 326 13.70 6.08 5.11
CA SER A 326 14.29 6.14 6.44
C SER A 326 15.04 4.85 6.75
N HIS A 327 16.31 4.94 7.09
CA HIS A 327 17.18 3.80 7.29
C HIS A 327 17.68 3.75 8.73
N ASP A 328 17.62 2.58 9.35
CA ASP A 328 18.25 2.39 10.65
C ASP A 328 19.77 2.26 10.50
N GLY A 329 20.52 3.17 11.10
CA GLY A 329 21.97 3.22 11.06
C GLY A 329 22.63 3.31 12.43
N ARG A 330 23.96 3.19 12.47
CA ARG A 330 24.74 3.47 13.68
C ARG A 330 24.92 4.97 13.84
N VAL A 331 24.75 5.46 15.05
CA VAL A 331 24.98 6.88 15.39
C VAL A 331 26.37 7.05 16.01
N TYR A 332 27.12 8.04 15.55
CA TYR A 332 28.42 8.39 16.08
C TYR A 332 28.30 8.98 17.49
N GLY A 333 28.82 8.27 18.49
CA GLY A 333 28.54 8.56 19.91
C GLY A 333 29.30 9.75 20.48
N LYS A 334 30.48 10.13 19.93
CA LYS A 334 31.36 11.14 20.56
C LYS A 334 30.80 12.56 20.49
N THR A 335 29.92 12.86 19.54
CA THR A 335 29.28 14.18 19.42
C THR A 335 27.98 14.30 20.20
N LEU A 336 27.39 13.19 20.64
CA LEU A 336 26.11 13.19 21.35
C LEU A 336 26.09 14.04 22.65
N PRO A 337 27.17 14.09 23.47
CA PRO A 337 27.18 14.95 24.67
C PRO A 337 26.95 16.44 24.38
N THR A 338 27.32 16.92 23.19
CA THR A 338 27.10 18.33 22.82
C THR A 338 25.62 18.67 22.63
N LEU A 339 24.75 17.66 22.48
CA LEU A 339 23.29 17.80 22.30
C LEU A 339 22.52 17.76 23.62
N GLU A 340 23.17 17.38 24.72
CA GLU A 340 22.54 17.27 26.05
C GLU A 340 22.31 18.66 26.72
N GLN A 341 22.66 19.73 26.01
CA GLN A 341 22.44 21.08 26.49
C GLN A 341 20.95 21.40 26.63
N LYS A 342 20.62 22.10 27.72
CA LYS A 342 19.24 22.37 28.13
C LYS A 342 18.42 23.09 27.04
N GLU A 343 19.08 23.96 26.26
CA GLU A 343 18.45 24.74 25.21
C GLU A 343 17.96 23.89 24.03
N LEU A 344 18.67 22.80 23.72
CA LEU A 344 18.31 21.92 22.59
C LEU A 344 17.21 20.91 22.94
N ARG A 345 16.97 20.65 24.22
CA ARG A 345 15.96 19.69 24.72
C ARG A 345 16.06 18.31 24.08
N CYS A 346 17.27 17.82 23.82
CA CYS A 346 17.53 16.53 23.15
C CYS A 346 18.06 15.43 24.09
N THR A 347 18.05 15.63 25.41
CA THR A 347 18.59 14.66 26.38
C THR A 347 17.88 13.30 26.30
N GLY A 348 16.57 13.26 26.09
CA GLY A 348 15.80 12.03 25.90
C GLY A 348 16.18 11.30 24.62
N MET A 349 16.38 12.03 23.53
CA MET A 349 16.87 11.48 22.25
C MET A 349 18.26 10.85 22.44
N VAL A 350 19.18 11.54 23.09
CA VAL A 350 20.54 11.03 23.35
C VAL A 350 20.49 9.76 24.19
N ASN A 351 19.68 9.75 25.25
CA ASN A 351 19.48 8.57 26.09
C ASN A 351 18.88 7.40 25.32
N TRP A 352 17.91 7.67 24.43
CA TRP A 352 17.31 6.67 23.56
C TRP A 352 18.32 6.10 22.57
N ILE A 353 19.10 6.96 21.88
CA ILE A 353 20.13 6.54 20.92
C ILE A 353 21.16 5.62 21.61
N ARG A 354 21.65 6.00 22.79
CA ARG A 354 22.66 5.21 23.54
C ARG A 354 22.21 3.79 23.90
N LYS A 355 20.91 3.59 24.06
CA LYS A 355 20.31 2.27 24.39
C LYS A 355 20.11 1.38 23.16
N GLN A 356 20.21 1.91 21.95
CA GLN A 356 19.92 1.20 20.72
C GLN A 356 21.20 0.80 19.98
N LYS A 357 21.13 -0.30 19.26
CA LYS A 357 22.24 -0.73 18.37
C LYS A 357 22.24 0.01 17.04
N SER A 358 21.08 0.36 16.56
CA SER A 358 20.85 0.99 15.27
C SER A 358 19.52 1.72 15.29
N VAL A 359 19.51 2.94 14.85
CA VAL A 359 18.32 3.81 14.83
C VAL A 359 18.39 4.78 13.67
N ASP A 360 17.24 5.32 13.34
CA ASP A 360 17.13 6.56 12.58
C ASP A 360 16.78 7.70 13.58
N PRO A 361 17.69 8.64 13.82
CA PRO A 361 17.46 9.74 14.75
C PRO A 361 16.29 10.64 14.34
N GLU A 362 16.01 10.76 13.04
CA GLU A 362 14.94 11.61 12.54
C GLU A 362 13.55 11.05 12.85
N LYS A 363 13.43 9.71 12.97
CA LYS A 363 12.19 9.09 13.49
C LYS A 363 11.86 9.58 14.88
N TYR A 364 12.87 9.69 15.75
CA TYR A 364 12.65 10.23 17.10
C TYR A 364 12.14 11.67 17.06
N LEU A 365 12.77 12.49 16.22
CA LEU A 365 12.41 13.91 16.09
C LEU A 365 11.02 14.09 15.48
N ALA A 366 10.65 13.28 14.50
CA ALA A 366 9.30 13.29 13.93
C ALA A 366 8.22 12.86 14.93
N VAL A 367 8.52 11.89 15.80
CA VAL A 367 7.63 11.53 16.90
C VAL A 367 7.55 12.66 17.93
N LEU A 368 8.69 13.27 18.27
CA LEU A 368 8.77 14.38 19.23
C LEU A 368 7.96 15.60 18.81
N GLU A 369 7.86 15.88 17.49
CA GLU A 369 7.03 16.96 16.94
C GLU A 369 5.54 16.71 17.24
N ARG A 370 5.09 15.46 17.09
CA ARG A 370 3.70 15.06 17.35
C ARG A 370 3.41 14.83 18.83
N ILE A 371 4.38 14.31 19.55
CA ILE A 371 4.29 13.97 20.97
C ILE A 371 5.43 14.67 21.74
N PRO A 372 5.28 15.94 22.13
CA PRO A 372 6.30 16.66 22.90
C PRO A 372 6.72 15.95 24.20
N GLN A 373 5.84 15.13 24.76
CA GLN A 373 6.09 14.33 25.97
C GLN A 373 7.08 13.17 25.74
N MET A 374 7.41 12.85 24.49
CA MET A 374 8.39 11.80 24.15
C MET A 374 9.73 11.98 24.87
N GLU A 375 10.18 13.22 25.02
CA GLU A 375 11.40 13.56 25.75
C GLU A 375 11.31 13.12 27.23
N GLN A 376 10.15 13.32 27.88
CA GLN A 376 9.92 12.91 29.26
C GLN A 376 9.69 11.39 29.38
N ILE A 377 8.93 10.78 28.47
CA ILE A 377 8.68 9.34 28.40
C ILE A 377 10.01 8.57 28.30
N SER A 378 10.92 9.03 27.44
CA SER A 378 12.25 8.42 27.27
C SER A 378 13.13 8.55 28.51
N LYS A 379 13.03 9.65 29.24
CA LYS A 379 13.80 9.89 30.49
C LYS A 379 13.32 9.05 31.67
N VAL A 380 12.01 8.88 31.84
CA VAL A 380 11.45 8.17 33.02
C VAL A 380 11.50 6.64 32.91
N ASN A 381 12.11 6.12 31.87
CA ASN A 381 12.30 4.69 31.61
C ASN A 381 10.98 3.91 31.48
N LEU A 382 10.15 4.29 30.50
CA LEU A 382 8.97 3.56 30.05
C LEU A 382 9.24 2.94 28.66
N PRO A 383 10.05 1.87 28.56
CA PRO A 383 10.52 1.35 27.28
C PRO A 383 9.39 0.82 26.38
N LYS A 384 8.33 0.20 26.94
CA LYS A 384 7.18 -0.26 26.15
C LYS A 384 6.45 0.92 25.53
N LEU A 385 6.06 1.93 26.33
CA LEU A 385 5.41 3.14 25.83
C LEU A 385 6.30 3.93 24.86
N THR A 386 7.62 4.00 25.14
CA THR A 386 8.59 4.60 24.20
C THR A 386 8.57 3.89 22.84
N LYS A 387 8.54 2.56 22.81
CA LYS A 387 8.45 1.78 21.58
C LYS A 387 7.13 2.04 20.83
N GLU A 388 6.03 2.13 21.57
CA GLU A 388 4.70 2.39 21.02
C GLU A 388 4.57 3.80 20.44
N CYS A 389 5.30 4.80 20.96
CA CYS A 389 5.40 6.11 20.33
C CYS A 389 5.88 6.04 18.86
N PHE A 390 6.72 5.05 18.52
CA PHE A 390 7.18 4.86 17.14
C PHE A 390 6.24 4.01 16.29
N SER A 391 5.63 2.97 16.87
CA SER A 391 4.76 2.05 16.12
C SER A 391 3.32 2.51 16.01
N SER A 392 2.83 3.27 16.98
CA SER A 392 1.43 3.66 17.15
C SER A 392 1.30 5.10 17.65
N CYS A 393 2.03 6.03 17.00
CA CYS A 393 2.12 7.44 17.39
C CYS A 393 0.75 8.11 17.58
N GLY A 394 -0.22 7.82 16.72
CA GLY A 394 -1.59 8.33 16.82
C GLY A 394 -2.25 7.92 18.15
N THR A 395 -2.23 6.63 18.44
CA THR A 395 -2.82 6.07 19.68
C THR A 395 -2.19 6.67 20.94
N VAL A 396 -0.85 6.79 20.98
CA VAL A 396 -0.20 7.43 22.13
C VAL A 396 -0.60 8.89 22.26
N SER A 397 -0.68 9.63 21.15
CA SER A 397 -1.08 11.05 21.15
C SER A 397 -2.51 11.24 21.69
N GLU A 398 -3.45 10.36 21.32
CA GLU A 398 -4.83 10.38 21.82
C GLU A 398 -4.92 10.12 23.36
N LEU A 399 -4.01 9.30 23.87
CA LEU A 399 -3.94 9.01 25.31
C LEU A 399 -3.30 10.12 26.11
N ILE A 400 -2.63 11.09 25.50
CA ILE A 400 -2.13 12.29 26.18
C ILE A 400 -3.29 13.26 26.37
N LYS A 401 -3.73 13.42 27.61
CA LYS A 401 -4.89 14.25 27.96
C LYS A 401 -4.60 15.76 27.98
N ASN A 402 -3.31 16.12 28.15
CA ASN A 402 -2.90 17.52 28.15
C ASN A 402 -1.48 17.66 27.56
N HIS A 403 -1.41 18.02 26.29
CA HIS A 403 -0.16 18.21 25.55
C HIS A 403 0.69 19.39 26.04
N SER A 404 0.07 20.39 26.69
CA SER A 404 0.76 21.58 27.24
C SER A 404 1.22 21.41 28.68
N ALA A 405 0.93 20.29 29.34
CA ALA A 405 1.31 20.07 30.73
C ALA A 405 2.83 20.00 30.91
N GLY A 406 3.37 20.73 31.88
CA GLY A 406 4.80 20.73 32.20
C GLY A 406 5.30 19.44 32.85
N SER A 407 4.41 18.58 33.33
CA SER A 407 4.74 17.29 33.98
C SER A 407 4.08 16.13 33.23
N LEU A 408 4.84 15.04 33.03
CA LEU A 408 4.35 13.84 32.34
C LEU A 408 3.12 13.23 33.03
N ILE A 409 3.08 13.23 34.34
CA ILE A 409 1.93 12.71 35.13
C ILE A 409 0.65 13.46 34.76
N LYS A 410 0.71 14.80 34.71
CA LYS A 410 -0.44 15.64 34.28
C LYS A 410 -0.75 15.44 32.80
N ALA A 411 0.27 15.34 31.96
CA ALA A 411 0.10 15.10 30.53
C ALA A 411 -0.64 13.78 30.26
N LEU A 412 -0.26 12.70 30.95
CA LEU A 412 -0.93 11.40 30.83
C LEU A 412 -2.28 11.32 31.57
N GLY A 413 -2.71 12.42 32.22
CA GLY A 413 -3.97 12.44 32.97
C GLY A 413 -4.00 11.51 34.17
N LEU A 414 -2.84 11.14 34.74
CA LEU A 414 -2.72 10.24 35.90
C LEU A 414 -2.51 11.02 37.20
N ASP A 415 -2.48 10.31 38.31
CA ASP A 415 -1.90 10.73 39.58
C ASP A 415 -0.59 9.98 39.84
N SER A 416 0.11 10.35 40.94
CA SER A 416 1.42 9.75 41.29
C SER A 416 1.36 8.25 41.51
N ARG A 417 0.29 7.74 42.14
CA ARG A 417 0.10 6.31 42.43
C ARG A 417 -0.07 5.50 41.17
N ARG A 418 -0.95 5.95 40.26
CA ARG A 418 -1.19 5.28 38.96
C ARG A 418 0.02 5.37 38.04
N PHE A 419 0.72 6.49 38.08
CA PHE A 419 1.97 6.64 37.29
C PHE A 419 3.07 5.70 37.81
N GLN A 420 3.18 5.46 39.12
CA GLN A 420 4.12 4.47 39.65
C GLN A 420 3.75 3.04 39.21
N ARG A 421 2.46 2.69 39.19
CA ARG A 421 1.98 1.39 38.66
C ARG A 421 2.33 1.22 37.18
N LEU A 422 2.12 2.26 36.36
CA LEU A 422 2.52 2.26 34.95
C LEU A 422 4.01 1.96 34.77
N ARG A 423 4.86 2.59 35.59
CA ARG A 423 6.33 2.35 35.59
C ARG A 423 6.71 0.98 36.07
N LEU A 424 6.13 0.53 37.19
CA LEU A 424 6.43 -0.76 37.81
C LEU A 424 6.19 -1.92 36.86
N HIS A 425 5.10 -1.86 36.12
CA HIS A 425 4.71 -2.90 35.14
C HIS A 425 5.21 -2.66 33.73
N ASN A 426 6.08 -1.66 33.51
CA ASN A 426 6.53 -1.27 32.17
C ASN A 426 5.35 -1.17 31.17
N GLY A 427 4.30 -0.45 31.59
CA GLY A 427 3.04 -0.38 30.86
C GLY A 427 3.17 0.36 29.55
N GLY A 428 2.40 -0.09 28.55
CA GLY A 428 2.17 0.57 27.26
C GLY A 428 0.84 1.31 27.23
N CYS A 429 0.34 1.53 26.01
CA CYS A 429 -0.95 2.18 25.78
C CYS A 429 -2.12 1.47 26.46
N ASP A 430 -2.12 0.14 26.44
CA ASP A 430 -3.13 -0.73 27.06
C ASP A 430 -3.27 -0.44 28.57
N LEU A 431 -2.17 -0.52 29.32
CA LEU A 431 -2.20 -0.26 30.74
C LEU A 431 -2.47 1.22 31.06
N LEU A 432 -1.94 2.15 30.24
CA LEU A 432 -2.21 3.57 30.39
C LEU A 432 -3.72 3.87 30.23
N ARG A 433 -4.38 3.27 29.26
CA ARG A 433 -5.82 3.42 28.99
C ARG A 433 -6.66 2.91 30.17
N TRP A 434 -6.29 1.77 30.72
CA TRP A 434 -6.95 1.22 31.91
C TRP A 434 -6.73 2.07 33.17
N LEU A 435 -5.53 2.61 33.39
CA LEU A 435 -5.25 3.49 34.54
C LEU A 435 -5.98 4.85 34.42
N GLN A 436 -6.17 5.35 33.20
CA GLN A 436 -7.00 6.52 32.93
C GLN A 436 -8.49 6.24 33.20
N TYR A 437 -8.98 5.09 32.77
CA TYR A 437 -10.33 4.62 33.05
C TYR A 437 -10.58 4.48 34.55
N GLU A 438 -9.66 3.83 35.28
CA GLU A 438 -9.70 3.68 36.74
C GLU A 438 -9.79 5.05 37.43
N LYS A 439 -9.00 6.02 36.99
CA LYS A 439 -9.05 7.37 37.53
C LYS A 439 -10.38 8.06 37.22
N GLY A 440 -10.89 7.92 36.03
CA GLY A 440 -12.15 8.54 35.58
C GLY A 440 -13.36 8.00 36.33
N THR A 441 -13.37 6.69 36.64
CA THR A 441 -14.49 6.04 37.36
C THR A 441 -14.36 6.14 38.88
N GLY A 442 -13.19 6.46 39.38
CA GLY A 442 -12.89 6.46 40.83
C GLY A 442 -12.88 5.06 41.47
N ARG A 443 -13.03 4.00 40.66
CA ARG A 443 -13.06 2.59 41.16
C ARG A 443 -11.71 1.95 40.94
N GLU A 444 -11.06 1.58 42.07
CA GLU A 444 -9.74 0.94 42.03
C GLU A 444 -9.82 -0.48 41.43
N ILE A 445 -8.89 -0.81 40.54
CA ILE A 445 -8.81 -2.12 39.88
C ILE A 445 -7.47 -2.77 40.28
N PRO A 446 -7.48 -4.01 40.85
CA PRO A 446 -6.25 -4.71 41.24
C PRO A 446 -5.30 -4.93 40.03
N ASP A 447 -3.99 -4.87 40.24
CA ASP A 447 -2.97 -4.99 39.19
C ASP A 447 -3.05 -6.31 38.43
N ASN A 448 -3.34 -7.41 39.11
CA ASN A 448 -3.51 -8.71 38.45
C ASN A 448 -4.69 -8.73 37.46
N VAL A 449 -5.75 -7.98 37.72
CA VAL A 449 -6.90 -7.83 36.84
C VAL A 449 -6.51 -6.94 35.64
N LEU A 450 -5.90 -5.78 35.90
CA LEU A 450 -5.41 -4.87 34.84
C LEU A 450 -4.45 -5.55 33.87
N LEU A 451 -3.45 -6.24 34.41
CA LEU A 451 -2.44 -6.94 33.59
C LEU A 451 -3.05 -8.07 32.79
N TRP A 452 -4.03 -8.77 33.36
CA TRP A 452 -4.76 -9.81 32.63
C TRP A 452 -5.60 -9.19 31.50
N MET A 453 -6.31 -8.07 31.74
CA MET A 453 -7.05 -7.37 30.69
C MET A 453 -6.13 -6.94 29.52
N CYS A 454 -4.98 -6.35 29.85
CA CYS A 454 -3.96 -5.99 28.87
C CYS A 454 -3.40 -7.22 28.12
N GLN A 455 -3.21 -8.34 28.83
CA GLN A 455 -2.71 -9.58 28.21
C GLN A 455 -3.73 -10.22 27.26
N GLN A 456 -5.02 -10.01 27.51
CA GLN A 456 -6.10 -10.47 26.64
C GLN A 456 -6.50 -9.43 25.59
N ASP A 457 -5.79 -8.30 25.51
CA ASP A 457 -6.07 -7.18 24.59
C ASP A 457 -7.46 -6.57 24.79
N ILE A 458 -8.02 -6.67 26.00
CA ILE A 458 -9.33 -6.12 26.36
C ILE A 458 -9.16 -4.65 26.72
N GLU A 459 -9.92 -3.77 26.09
CA GLU A 459 -9.94 -2.35 26.37
C GLU A 459 -11.12 -1.96 27.28
N PRO A 460 -11.08 -0.79 27.96
CA PRO A 460 -12.21 -0.32 28.75
C PRO A 460 -13.53 -0.22 27.98
N GLY A 461 -13.46 0.07 26.67
CA GLY A 461 -14.63 0.13 25.78
C GLY A 461 -15.33 -1.21 25.64
N ASP A 462 -14.58 -2.32 25.60
CA ASP A 462 -15.10 -3.67 25.38
C ASP A 462 -15.97 -4.17 26.55
N VAL A 463 -15.88 -3.52 27.70
CA VAL A 463 -16.64 -3.89 28.91
C VAL A 463 -17.62 -2.81 29.35
N GLN A 464 -17.77 -1.75 28.57
CA GLN A 464 -18.63 -0.60 28.91
C GLN A 464 -20.11 -1.01 29.09
N PHE A 465 -20.58 -1.97 28.31
CA PHE A 465 -21.96 -2.47 28.32
C PHE A 465 -22.37 -3.09 29.66
N ILE A 466 -21.40 -3.44 30.54
CA ILE A 466 -21.65 -4.10 31.83
C ILE A 466 -21.01 -3.36 33.03
N ALA A 467 -20.25 -2.31 32.78
CA ALA A 467 -19.46 -1.61 33.79
C ALA A 467 -20.30 -0.89 34.86
N ASP A 468 -21.57 -0.61 34.59
CA ASP A 468 -22.53 -0.05 35.53
C ASP A 468 -23.06 -1.07 36.56
N ARG A 469 -23.07 -2.36 36.19
CA ARG A 469 -23.67 -3.47 36.97
C ARG A 469 -22.59 -4.35 37.65
N MET A 470 -21.40 -4.40 37.13
CA MET A 470 -20.32 -5.27 37.65
C MET A 470 -19.03 -4.51 37.85
N SER A 471 -18.32 -4.85 38.94
CA SER A 471 -16.93 -4.42 39.14
C SER A 471 -16.00 -5.14 38.15
N MET A 472 -14.85 -4.54 37.81
CA MET A 472 -13.89 -5.17 36.90
C MET A 472 -13.35 -6.51 37.42
N VAL A 473 -13.30 -6.72 38.72
CA VAL A 473 -12.98 -8.03 39.34
C VAL A 473 -14.05 -9.07 39.01
N GLN A 474 -15.33 -8.66 39.08
CA GLN A 474 -16.44 -9.56 38.74
C GLN A 474 -16.45 -9.88 37.23
N VAL A 475 -16.22 -8.87 36.37
CA VAL A 475 -16.09 -9.07 34.90
C VAL A 475 -14.94 -10.03 34.60
N TYR A 476 -13.76 -9.81 35.16
CA TYR A 476 -12.60 -10.69 35.05
C TYR A 476 -12.93 -12.14 35.41
N ASN A 477 -13.55 -12.36 36.58
CA ASN A 477 -13.93 -13.70 37.04
C ASN A 477 -14.97 -14.34 36.15
N TYR A 478 -15.94 -13.55 35.66
CA TYR A 478 -16.99 -14.04 34.76
C TYR A 478 -16.42 -14.47 33.41
N VAL A 479 -15.67 -13.60 32.75
CA VAL A 479 -15.05 -13.88 31.44
C VAL A 479 -14.17 -15.13 31.54
N ARG A 480 -13.28 -15.22 32.55
CA ARG A 480 -12.42 -16.39 32.75
C ARG A 480 -13.23 -17.70 32.89
N ARG A 481 -14.36 -17.66 33.60
CA ARG A 481 -15.21 -18.82 33.79
C ARG A 481 -15.90 -19.25 32.48
N GLN A 482 -16.27 -18.31 31.61
CA GLN A 482 -16.91 -18.62 30.34
C GLN A 482 -15.95 -19.06 29.24
N MET A 483 -14.69 -18.58 29.25
CA MET A 483 -13.66 -18.86 28.23
C MET A 483 -13.53 -20.33 27.81
N PRO A 484 -13.60 -21.33 28.68
CA PRO A 484 -13.53 -22.74 28.25
C PRO A 484 -14.57 -23.13 27.20
N SER A 485 -15.78 -22.54 27.27
CA SER A 485 -16.84 -22.77 26.29
C SER A 485 -16.66 -22.00 24.98
N PHE A 486 -15.68 -21.08 24.92
CA PHE A 486 -15.38 -20.19 23.79
C PHE A 486 -13.95 -20.38 23.27
N ARG A 487 -13.44 -21.60 23.25
CA ARG A 487 -12.09 -21.94 22.79
C ARG A 487 -10.99 -21.07 23.44
N ARG A 488 -11.22 -20.60 24.67
CA ARG A 488 -10.37 -19.68 25.42
C ARG A 488 -10.23 -18.27 24.80
N ASN A 489 -11.19 -17.83 24.00
CA ASN A 489 -11.20 -16.52 23.40
C ASN A 489 -12.05 -15.56 24.25
N SER A 490 -11.40 -14.58 24.88
CA SER A 490 -12.04 -13.57 25.75
C SER A 490 -12.94 -12.61 24.99
N HIS A 491 -12.54 -12.19 23.78
CA HIS A 491 -13.34 -11.29 22.94
C HIS A 491 -14.62 -11.96 22.43
N GLU A 492 -14.57 -13.27 22.12
CA GLU A 492 -15.75 -14.02 21.76
C GLU A 492 -16.73 -14.09 22.93
N VAL A 493 -16.24 -14.25 24.15
CA VAL A 493 -17.07 -14.20 25.37
C VAL A 493 -17.75 -12.83 25.49
N LEU A 494 -16.99 -11.73 25.39
CA LEU A 494 -17.52 -10.37 25.56
C LEU A 494 -18.56 -10.04 24.50
N ARG A 495 -18.28 -10.32 23.23
CA ARG A 495 -19.24 -10.11 22.12
C ARG A 495 -20.53 -10.89 22.31
N THR A 496 -20.40 -12.20 22.61
CA THR A 496 -21.60 -13.03 22.84
C THR A 496 -22.37 -12.55 24.07
N TRP A 497 -21.69 -12.01 25.08
CA TRP A 497 -22.35 -11.49 26.26
C TRP A 497 -23.11 -10.19 25.98
N GLU A 498 -22.49 -9.26 25.26
CA GLU A 498 -23.12 -8.02 24.84
C GLU A 498 -24.34 -8.30 23.93
N ASP A 499 -24.19 -9.22 22.97
CA ASP A 499 -25.27 -9.62 22.06
C ASP A 499 -26.43 -10.32 22.82
N TYR A 500 -26.07 -11.21 23.75
CA TYR A 500 -27.05 -11.83 24.65
C TYR A 500 -27.90 -10.79 25.44
N LEU A 501 -27.24 -9.78 26.01
CA LEU A 501 -27.92 -8.72 26.76
C LEU A 501 -28.79 -7.83 25.87
N SER A 502 -28.32 -7.57 24.65
CA SER A 502 -29.10 -6.84 23.64
C SER A 502 -30.37 -7.59 23.25
N MET A 503 -30.29 -8.91 23.00
CA MET A 503 -31.44 -9.77 22.73
C MET A 503 -32.38 -9.88 23.94
N ALA A 504 -31.81 -10.02 25.14
CA ALA A 504 -32.61 -10.05 26.37
C ALA A 504 -33.46 -8.77 26.55
N LYS A 505 -32.83 -7.61 26.26
CA LYS A 505 -33.55 -6.31 26.26
C LYS A 505 -34.65 -6.27 25.20
N LYS A 506 -34.38 -6.74 23.97
CA LYS A 506 -35.36 -6.84 22.88
C LYS A 506 -36.58 -7.71 23.27
N LEU A 507 -36.34 -8.78 24.05
CA LEU A 507 -37.37 -9.67 24.58
C LEU A 507 -37.99 -9.19 25.90
N HIS A 508 -37.77 -7.92 26.30
CA HIS A 508 -38.28 -7.29 27.51
C HIS A 508 -37.88 -8.00 28.82
N MET A 509 -36.77 -8.73 28.85
CA MET A 509 -36.19 -9.31 30.06
C MET A 509 -35.56 -8.21 30.90
N ASP A 510 -35.60 -8.34 32.24
CA ASP A 510 -34.92 -7.42 33.13
C ASP A 510 -33.40 -7.64 33.08
N VAL A 511 -32.70 -6.80 32.30
CA VAL A 511 -31.23 -6.88 32.13
C VAL A 511 -30.45 -6.38 33.35
N TYR A 512 -31.11 -5.93 34.40
CA TYR A 512 -30.51 -5.58 35.69
C TYR A 512 -30.63 -6.70 36.72
N ASP A 513 -31.41 -7.74 36.44
CA ASP A 513 -31.42 -8.96 37.26
C ASP A 513 -30.10 -9.74 37.07
N GLU A 514 -29.47 -10.11 38.21
CA GLU A 514 -28.19 -10.85 38.22
C GLU A 514 -28.30 -12.18 37.47
N ILE A 515 -29.45 -12.86 37.53
CA ILE A 515 -29.67 -14.12 36.82
C ILE A 515 -29.59 -13.91 35.31
N VAL A 516 -30.02 -12.74 34.84
CA VAL A 516 -29.99 -12.36 33.42
C VAL A 516 -28.59 -11.88 33.04
N TYR A 517 -28.09 -10.76 33.64
CA TYR A 517 -26.84 -10.18 33.18
C TYR A 517 -25.60 -11.04 33.50
N ARG A 518 -25.65 -11.97 34.46
CA ARG A 518 -24.55 -12.85 34.88
C ARG A 518 -24.91 -14.33 34.71
N THR A 519 -25.52 -14.68 33.60
CA THR A 519 -25.96 -16.05 33.31
C THR A 519 -24.81 -17.10 33.41
N ARG A 520 -25.11 -18.27 33.99
CA ARG A 520 -24.09 -19.31 34.23
C ARG A 520 -23.56 -19.97 32.95
N LYS A 521 -24.44 -20.16 31.94
CA LYS A 521 -24.14 -20.86 30.66
C LYS A 521 -24.38 -19.89 29.50
N LEU A 522 -23.53 -18.91 29.33
CA LEU A 522 -23.70 -17.82 28.38
C LEU A 522 -24.00 -18.33 26.97
N ARG A 523 -23.18 -19.21 26.42
CA ARG A 523 -23.34 -19.73 25.06
C ARG A 523 -24.72 -20.33 24.83
N ARG A 524 -25.12 -21.25 25.70
CA ARG A 524 -26.43 -21.89 25.55
C ARG A 524 -27.60 -20.90 25.65
N ARG A 525 -27.50 -19.97 26.61
CA ARG A 525 -28.55 -18.95 26.80
C ARG A 525 -28.60 -17.97 25.64
N HIS A 526 -27.46 -17.63 25.07
CA HIS A 526 -27.41 -16.83 23.86
C HIS A 526 -28.11 -17.57 22.71
N ASP A 527 -27.77 -18.83 22.45
CA ASP A 527 -28.37 -19.63 21.38
C ASP A 527 -29.92 -19.77 21.58
N ASP A 528 -30.37 -19.99 22.82
CA ASP A 528 -31.79 -19.98 23.19
C ASP A 528 -32.50 -18.64 22.85
N LEU A 529 -31.85 -17.49 23.10
CA LEU A 529 -32.42 -16.18 22.78
C LEU A 529 -32.37 -15.85 21.29
N VAL A 530 -31.35 -16.32 20.55
CA VAL A 530 -31.31 -16.19 19.08
C VAL A 530 -32.59 -16.79 18.46
N LEU A 531 -32.96 -18.01 18.86
CA LEU A 531 -34.15 -18.67 18.36
C LEU A 531 -35.43 -17.86 18.72
N LYS A 532 -35.55 -17.42 19.96
CA LYS A 532 -36.72 -16.60 20.40
C LYS A 532 -36.84 -15.27 19.68
N CYS A 533 -35.70 -14.60 19.42
CA CYS A 533 -35.71 -13.37 18.65
C CYS A 533 -36.10 -13.61 17.18
N GLN A 534 -35.67 -14.73 16.59
CA GLN A 534 -36.09 -15.09 15.23
C GLN A 534 -37.57 -15.38 15.14
N GLU A 535 -38.16 -16.11 16.13
CA GLU A 535 -39.60 -16.34 16.22
C GLU A 535 -40.36 -15.02 16.32
N LYS A 536 -39.96 -14.14 17.24
CA LYS A 536 -40.60 -12.83 17.41
C LYS A 536 -40.49 -11.93 16.16
N ASP A 537 -39.37 -11.97 15.46
CA ASP A 537 -39.17 -11.20 14.21
C ASP A 537 -40.05 -11.72 13.08
N ILE A 538 -40.39 -13.03 13.08
CA ILE A 538 -41.37 -13.61 12.15
C ILE A 538 -42.80 -13.13 12.48
N GLU A 539 -43.14 -13.17 13.76
CA GLU A 539 -44.48 -12.71 14.22
C GLU A 539 -44.72 -11.23 13.90
N LEU A 540 -43.75 -10.36 14.22
CA LEU A 540 -43.83 -8.92 13.90
C LEU A 540 -43.94 -8.67 12.40
N GLN A 541 -43.19 -9.37 11.58
CA GLN A 541 -43.27 -9.27 10.12
C GLN A 541 -44.64 -9.74 9.63
N ALA A 542 -45.21 -10.78 10.24
CA ALA A 542 -46.55 -11.26 9.89
C ALA A 542 -47.62 -10.23 10.24
N GLU A 543 -47.55 -9.61 11.43
CA GLU A 543 -48.45 -8.54 11.84
C GLU A 543 -48.40 -7.34 10.87
N GLU A 544 -47.22 -6.87 10.48
CA GLU A 544 -47.05 -5.78 9.51
C GLU A 544 -47.70 -6.13 8.15
N MET A 545 -47.53 -7.37 7.69
CA MET A 545 -48.09 -7.82 6.42
C MET A 545 -49.59 -8.03 6.52
N GLU A 546 -50.15 -8.46 7.66
CA GLU A 546 -51.58 -8.54 7.90
C GLU A 546 -52.27 -7.17 7.88
N GLU A 547 -51.62 -6.13 8.44
CA GLU A 547 -52.13 -4.76 8.33
C GLU A 547 -52.16 -4.28 6.88
N LYS A 548 -51.18 -4.61 6.09
CA LYS A 548 -51.00 -4.18 4.70
C LYS A 548 -51.90 -4.97 3.73
N PHE A 549 -52.11 -6.26 3.99
CA PHE A 549 -52.86 -7.19 3.16
C PHE A 549 -53.89 -7.98 4.00
N PRO A 550 -54.97 -7.31 4.41
CA PRO A 550 -55.88 -7.82 5.45
C PRO A 550 -56.74 -9.03 5.06
N HIS A 551 -56.87 -9.31 3.75
CA HIS A 551 -57.70 -10.42 3.28
C HIS A 551 -56.91 -11.71 3.01
N VAL A 552 -55.60 -11.67 2.98
CA VAL A 552 -54.73 -12.83 2.62
C VAL A 552 -55.05 -14.03 3.52
N ASN A 553 -55.10 -13.87 4.84
CA ASN A 553 -55.40 -14.97 5.77
C ASN A 553 -56.80 -15.58 5.50
N ALA A 554 -57.80 -14.74 5.27
CA ALA A 554 -59.16 -15.21 4.95
C ALA A 554 -59.21 -15.95 3.60
N ILE A 555 -58.48 -15.43 2.59
CA ILE A 555 -58.38 -16.06 1.27
C ILE A 555 -57.71 -17.45 1.38
N CYS A 556 -56.64 -17.57 2.14
CA CYS A 556 -55.95 -18.86 2.37
C CYS A 556 -56.94 -19.89 2.97
N GLN A 557 -57.74 -19.51 3.96
CA GLN A 557 -58.71 -20.40 4.57
C GLN A 557 -59.85 -20.78 3.59
N GLU A 558 -60.33 -19.83 2.79
CA GLU A 558 -61.38 -20.05 1.79
C GLU A 558 -60.96 -21.07 0.72
N ILE A 559 -59.72 -20.95 0.23
CA ILE A 559 -59.27 -21.81 -0.87
C ILE A 559 -58.77 -23.18 -0.43
N LYS A 560 -58.60 -23.40 0.87
CA LYS A 560 -57.97 -24.63 1.42
C LYS A 560 -58.65 -25.91 0.95
N ALA A 561 -59.94 -26.05 1.13
CA ALA A 561 -60.69 -27.24 0.74
C ALA A 561 -60.67 -27.52 -0.76
N LYS A 562 -60.45 -26.47 -1.58
CA LYS A 562 -60.42 -26.56 -3.05
C LYS A 562 -59.09 -27.09 -3.53
N TYR A 563 -57.96 -26.61 -2.99
CA TYR A 563 -56.63 -26.86 -3.54
C TYR A 563 -55.85 -27.92 -2.78
N GLU A 564 -56.18 -28.26 -1.54
CA GLU A 564 -55.50 -29.32 -0.84
C GLU A 564 -55.80 -30.69 -1.45
N TYR A 565 -54.78 -31.46 -1.68
CA TYR A 565 -54.79 -32.80 -2.18
C TYR A 565 -53.53 -33.56 -1.81
N ALA A 566 -53.66 -34.83 -1.50
CA ALA A 566 -52.58 -35.73 -1.17
C ALA A 566 -52.73 -37.08 -1.84
N ASP A 567 -51.63 -37.72 -2.17
CA ASP A 567 -51.57 -39.14 -2.50
C ASP A 567 -50.51 -39.86 -1.63
N ALA A 568 -50.07 -41.03 -2.03
CA ALA A 568 -49.10 -41.80 -1.25
C ALA A 568 -47.73 -41.14 -1.11
N ASP A 569 -47.31 -40.34 -2.09
CA ASP A 569 -45.94 -39.82 -2.18
C ASP A 569 -45.87 -38.31 -1.88
N TYR A 570 -46.87 -37.52 -2.36
CA TYR A 570 -46.85 -36.05 -2.28
C TYR A 570 -48.18 -35.47 -1.82
N MET A 571 -48.11 -34.23 -1.33
CA MET A 571 -49.26 -33.43 -0.99
C MET A 571 -49.10 -31.98 -1.33
N VAL A 572 -50.15 -31.29 -1.74
CA VAL A 572 -50.23 -29.84 -1.82
C VAL A 572 -50.96 -29.34 -0.60
N VAL A 573 -50.35 -28.44 0.14
CA VAL A 573 -50.85 -27.79 1.35
C VAL A 573 -51.08 -26.30 1.09
N VAL A 574 -52.24 -25.79 1.46
CA VAL A 574 -52.50 -24.36 1.45
C VAL A 574 -52.08 -23.77 2.79
N PRO A 575 -51.24 -22.71 2.81
CA PRO A 575 -50.83 -22.07 4.06
C PRO A 575 -52.06 -21.58 4.86
N SER A 576 -51.96 -21.58 6.18
CA SER A 576 -53.01 -21.05 7.03
C SER A 576 -53.13 -19.55 6.96
N GLY A 577 -52.08 -18.86 6.48
CA GLY A 577 -52.02 -17.44 6.31
C GLY A 577 -50.62 -16.90 6.09
N ILE A 578 -50.42 -15.62 6.31
CA ILE A 578 -49.20 -14.87 6.10
C ILE A 578 -48.02 -15.45 6.90
N LEU A 579 -48.26 -15.84 8.15
CA LEU A 579 -47.25 -16.40 9.04
C LEU A 579 -46.56 -17.67 8.44
N ASP A 580 -47.40 -18.58 7.89
CA ASP A 580 -46.92 -19.82 7.29
C ASP A 580 -46.04 -19.53 6.05
N ILE A 581 -46.47 -18.57 5.22
CA ILE A 581 -45.73 -18.19 4.00
C ILE A 581 -44.39 -17.56 4.34
N ILE A 582 -44.31 -16.68 5.37
CA ILE A 582 -43.07 -16.10 5.85
C ILE A 582 -42.14 -17.17 6.40
N THR A 583 -42.68 -18.09 7.18
CA THR A 583 -41.94 -19.22 7.77
C THR A 583 -41.35 -20.12 6.68
N GLU A 584 -42.14 -20.45 5.65
CA GLU A 584 -41.69 -21.22 4.50
C GLU A 584 -40.58 -20.51 3.70
N GLY A 585 -40.78 -19.20 3.43
CA GLY A 585 -39.78 -18.39 2.71
C GLY A 585 -38.44 -18.35 3.43
N ARG A 586 -38.44 -18.27 4.77
CA ARG A 586 -37.22 -18.34 5.58
C ARG A 586 -36.60 -19.74 5.60
N ALA A 587 -37.42 -20.78 5.71
CA ALA A 587 -36.92 -22.16 5.71
C ALA A 587 -36.23 -22.54 4.39
N LEU A 588 -36.75 -22.05 3.26
CA LEU A 588 -36.19 -22.31 1.93
C LEU A 588 -35.31 -21.18 1.41
N HIS A 589 -35.02 -20.14 2.19
CA HIS A 589 -34.17 -19.01 1.81
C HIS A 589 -34.55 -18.37 0.45
N HIS A 590 -35.85 -18.14 0.22
CA HIS A 590 -36.35 -17.50 -0.99
C HIS A 590 -37.37 -16.38 -0.69
N CYS A 591 -37.76 -15.62 -1.72
CA CYS A 591 -38.44 -14.35 -1.57
C CYS A 591 -39.97 -14.43 -1.32
N ALA A 592 -40.58 -15.63 -1.27
CA ALA A 592 -42.03 -15.76 -1.13
C ALA A 592 -42.59 -15.10 0.16
N GLY A 593 -41.82 -15.12 1.24
CA GLY A 593 -42.21 -14.47 2.51
C GLY A 593 -41.76 -13.03 2.69
N SER A 594 -41.07 -12.43 1.73
CA SER A 594 -40.47 -11.09 1.86
C SER A 594 -40.81 -10.11 0.72
N SER A 595 -41.45 -10.57 -0.35
CA SER A 595 -41.83 -9.75 -1.50
C SER A 595 -43.29 -9.39 -1.49
N ASP A 596 -43.61 -8.10 -1.46
CA ASP A 596 -44.96 -7.56 -1.53
C ASP A 596 -45.75 -8.06 -2.74
N ARG A 597 -45.07 -8.45 -3.81
CA ARG A 597 -45.66 -8.97 -5.03
C ARG A 597 -46.55 -10.20 -4.81
N TYR A 598 -46.14 -11.12 -3.93
CA TYR A 598 -46.92 -12.32 -3.64
C TYR A 598 -48.19 -11.97 -2.82
N TRP A 599 -48.02 -11.09 -1.84
CA TRP A 599 -49.15 -10.63 -1.01
C TRP A 599 -50.20 -9.91 -1.83
N ASP A 600 -49.79 -8.96 -2.67
CA ASP A 600 -50.66 -8.21 -3.55
C ASP A 600 -51.41 -9.13 -4.56
N ARG A 601 -50.76 -10.18 -5.06
CA ARG A 601 -51.43 -11.15 -5.94
C ARG A 601 -52.43 -12.03 -5.21
N ILE A 602 -52.14 -12.46 -3.99
CA ILE A 602 -53.05 -13.21 -3.19
C ILE A 602 -54.26 -12.33 -2.84
N GLU A 603 -54.02 -11.09 -2.40
CA GLU A 603 -55.06 -10.14 -2.05
C GLU A 603 -56.03 -9.90 -3.21
N ARG A 604 -55.51 -9.81 -4.44
CA ARG A 604 -56.31 -9.65 -5.66
C ARG A 604 -56.82 -10.98 -6.24
N ARG A 605 -56.56 -12.10 -5.63
CA ARG A 605 -56.86 -13.46 -6.11
C ARG A 605 -56.27 -13.75 -7.50
N GLU A 606 -55.17 -13.10 -7.87
CA GLU A 606 -54.45 -13.32 -9.13
C GLU A 606 -53.66 -14.65 -9.11
N SER A 607 -52.90 -14.88 -8.04
CA SER A 607 -52.25 -16.15 -7.77
C SER A 607 -52.14 -16.41 -6.28
N PHE A 608 -51.93 -17.66 -5.92
CA PHE A 608 -51.83 -18.12 -4.55
C PHE A 608 -50.47 -18.77 -4.31
N VAL A 609 -49.97 -18.67 -3.09
CA VAL A 609 -48.78 -19.41 -2.64
C VAL A 609 -49.22 -20.69 -1.97
N MET A 610 -48.69 -21.83 -2.37
CA MET A 610 -48.99 -23.15 -1.82
C MET A 610 -47.67 -23.92 -1.58
N PHE A 611 -47.74 -24.96 -0.77
CA PHE A 611 -46.57 -25.78 -0.42
C PHE A 611 -46.73 -27.18 -0.98
N LEU A 612 -45.75 -27.65 -1.75
CA LEU A 612 -45.63 -29.06 -2.07
C LEU A 612 -44.80 -29.72 -0.96
N ARG A 613 -45.35 -30.82 -0.40
CA ARG A 613 -44.74 -31.60 0.65
C ARG A 613 -44.60 -33.06 0.21
N LYS A 614 -43.67 -33.82 0.84
CA LYS A 614 -43.68 -35.25 0.78
C LYS A 614 -44.65 -35.80 1.84
N THR A 615 -45.51 -36.73 1.49
CA THR A 615 -46.49 -37.32 2.42
C THR A 615 -45.82 -37.99 3.60
N ALA A 616 -44.62 -38.55 3.39
CA ALA A 616 -43.80 -39.17 4.44
C ALA A 616 -43.17 -38.16 5.42
N ASP A 617 -43.09 -36.85 5.04
CA ASP A 617 -42.53 -35.77 5.88
C ASP A 617 -43.28 -34.46 5.63
N PRO A 618 -44.50 -34.32 6.11
CA PRO A 618 -45.42 -33.22 5.78
C PRO A 618 -45.04 -31.89 6.41
N PHE A 619 -44.22 -31.90 7.45
CA PHE A 619 -43.80 -30.67 8.17
C PHE A 619 -42.51 -30.07 7.63
N HIS A 620 -41.76 -30.77 6.81
CA HIS A 620 -40.54 -30.27 6.25
C HIS A 620 -40.77 -29.49 4.95
N ALA A 621 -40.20 -28.29 4.86
CA ALA A 621 -40.29 -27.45 3.66
C ALA A 621 -39.63 -28.16 2.47
N TYR A 622 -40.36 -28.30 1.34
CA TYR A 622 -39.85 -29.02 0.16
C TYR A 622 -39.86 -28.11 -1.07
N TYR A 623 -41.05 -27.71 -1.57
CA TYR A 623 -41.17 -26.70 -2.62
C TYR A 623 -42.30 -25.74 -2.33
N THR A 624 -42.07 -24.47 -2.68
CA THR A 624 -43.14 -23.45 -2.73
C THR A 624 -43.61 -23.32 -4.17
N LEU A 625 -44.94 -23.30 -4.33
CA LEU A 625 -45.62 -23.18 -5.63
C LEU A 625 -46.35 -21.82 -5.67
N GLU A 626 -46.25 -21.11 -6.79
CA GLU A 626 -47.16 -20.01 -7.11
C GLU A 626 -48.20 -20.54 -8.10
N VAL A 627 -49.46 -20.47 -7.75
CA VAL A 627 -50.58 -21.17 -8.43
C VAL A 627 -51.67 -20.21 -8.80
N GLU A 628 -52.13 -20.24 -10.07
CA GLU A 628 -53.28 -19.49 -10.54
C GLU A 628 -54.64 -20.14 -10.10
N PRO A 629 -55.76 -19.43 -10.15
CA PRO A 629 -57.05 -19.95 -9.70
C PRO A 629 -57.53 -21.22 -10.42
N ASP A 630 -57.03 -21.54 -11.60
CA ASP A 630 -57.31 -22.80 -12.31
C ASP A 630 -56.36 -23.95 -11.96
N GLY A 631 -55.39 -23.73 -11.07
CA GLY A 631 -54.38 -24.71 -10.74
C GLY A 631 -53.16 -24.68 -11.67
N THR A 632 -53.05 -23.71 -12.55
CA THR A 632 -51.83 -23.47 -13.33
C THR A 632 -50.68 -23.07 -12.40
N VAL A 633 -49.54 -23.79 -12.44
CA VAL A 633 -48.36 -23.49 -11.63
C VAL A 633 -47.48 -22.50 -12.37
N ARG A 634 -47.38 -21.26 -11.87
CA ARG A 634 -46.47 -20.22 -12.42
C ARG A 634 -45.03 -20.49 -12.09
N GLN A 635 -44.76 -20.88 -10.85
CA GLN A 635 -43.43 -21.13 -10.35
C GLN A 635 -43.44 -22.29 -9.36
N LYS A 636 -42.31 -23.01 -9.32
CA LYS A 636 -42.04 -24.06 -8.32
C LYS A 636 -40.57 -23.96 -7.88
N ARG A 637 -40.35 -23.54 -6.63
CA ARG A 637 -39.04 -23.23 -6.10
C ARG A 637 -38.79 -23.90 -4.75
N THR A 638 -37.53 -24.37 -4.56
CA THR A 638 -37.03 -24.86 -3.30
C THR A 638 -35.88 -23.94 -2.78
N GLU A 639 -35.03 -24.42 -1.93
CA GLU A 639 -33.94 -23.68 -1.31
C GLU A 639 -33.18 -22.77 -2.30
N TYR A 640 -33.00 -21.48 -1.93
CA TYR A 640 -32.26 -20.48 -2.72
C TYR A 640 -32.82 -20.30 -4.15
N ASP A 641 -34.15 -20.34 -4.31
CA ASP A 641 -34.86 -20.21 -5.60
C ASP A 641 -34.48 -21.25 -6.65
N ARG A 642 -33.97 -22.42 -6.23
CA ARG A 642 -33.55 -23.50 -7.14
C ARG A 642 -34.69 -24.41 -7.51
N GLN A 643 -34.48 -25.14 -8.59
CA GLN A 643 -35.18 -26.40 -8.90
C GLN A 643 -34.16 -27.52 -8.89
N LYS A 644 -34.42 -28.54 -8.08
CA LYS A 644 -33.60 -29.77 -8.07
C LYS A 644 -34.24 -30.77 -9.03
N LYS A 645 -33.49 -31.75 -9.48
CA LYS A 645 -33.98 -32.81 -10.41
C LYS A 645 -35.13 -33.63 -9.82
N ASP A 646 -35.28 -33.65 -8.53
CA ASP A 646 -36.35 -34.37 -7.82
C ASP A 646 -37.76 -33.82 -8.09
N ILE A 647 -37.87 -32.53 -8.51
CA ILE A 647 -39.19 -31.98 -8.91
C ILE A 647 -39.81 -32.69 -10.12
N GLU A 648 -38.96 -33.30 -10.98
CA GLU A 648 -39.45 -34.08 -12.12
C GLU A 648 -40.28 -35.27 -11.66
N GLN A 649 -39.96 -35.88 -10.53
CA GLN A 649 -40.69 -37.00 -9.93
C GLN A 649 -42.06 -36.61 -9.43
N ALA A 650 -42.23 -35.34 -9.01
CA ALA A 650 -43.50 -34.79 -8.55
C ALA A 650 -44.42 -34.32 -9.72
N THR A 651 -43.92 -34.33 -10.96
CA THR A 651 -44.67 -33.81 -12.11
C THR A 651 -45.98 -34.56 -12.36
N GLU A 652 -45.98 -35.88 -12.31
CA GLU A 652 -47.17 -36.68 -12.48
C GLU A 652 -48.21 -36.43 -11.38
N PHE A 653 -47.74 -36.25 -10.13
CA PHE A 653 -48.58 -35.88 -9.00
C PHE A 653 -49.21 -34.46 -9.24
N LEU A 654 -48.42 -33.49 -9.66
CA LEU A 654 -48.94 -32.14 -9.93
C LEU A 654 -49.95 -32.12 -11.06
N GLN A 655 -49.77 -32.91 -12.13
CA GLN A 655 -50.75 -33.06 -13.20
C GLN A 655 -52.05 -33.72 -12.70
N LYS A 656 -51.95 -34.73 -11.86
CA LYS A 656 -53.09 -35.37 -11.21
C LYS A 656 -53.84 -34.37 -10.32
N TRP A 657 -53.09 -33.62 -9.52
CA TRP A 657 -53.63 -32.57 -8.69
C TRP A 657 -54.33 -31.50 -9.52
N GLN A 658 -53.81 -31.05 -10.63
CA GLN A 658 -54.44 -30.09 -11.55
C GLN A 658 -55.76 -30.60 -12.08
N ARG A 659 -55.90 -31.88 -12.45
CA ARG A 659 -57.18 -32.47 -12.82
C ARG A 659 -58.20 -32.47 -11.70
N VAL A 660 -57.77 -32.72 -10.49
CA VAL A 660 -58.64 -32.67 -9.32
C VAL A 660 -59.14 -31.23 -9.09
N ILE A 661 -58.27 -30.22 -9.26
CA ILE A 661 -58.64 -28.82 -9.15
C ILE A 661 -59.65 -28.43 -10.25
N ALA A 662 -59.37 -28.80 -11.51
CA ALA A 662 -60.30 -28.51 -12.63
C ALA A 662 -61.71 -28.98 -12.37
N ALA A 663 -61.89 -30.18 -11.71
CA ALA A 663 -63.18 -30.70 -11.33
C ALA A 663 -63.85 -29.95 -10.15
N ARG A 664 -63.10 -29.15 -9.37
CA ARG A 664 -63.60 -28.38 -8.21
C ARG A 664 -63.85 -26.90 -8.51
N LEU A 665 -63.52 -26.42 -9.74
CA LEU A 665 -63.65 -25.01 -10.10
C LEU A 665 -65.10 -24.58 -10.24
N THR A 666 -65.45 -23.44 -9.67
CA THR A 666 -66.67 -22.74 -9.89
C THR A 666 -66.57 -21.77 -11.09
N GLU A 667 -67.69 -21.25 -11.58
CA GLU A 667 -67.68 -20.25 -12.65
C GLU A 667 -66.92 -18.97 -12.24
N SER A 668 -66.99 -18.61 -10.97
CA SER A 668 -66.20 -17.49 -10.43
C SER A 668 -64.69 -17.76 -10.51
N ASP A 669 -64.25 -18.98 -10.19
CA ASP A 669 -62.84 -19.37 -10.28
C ASP A 669 -62.35 -19.33 -11.73
N LYS A 670 -63.19 -19.75 -12.69
CA LYS A 670 -62.87 -19.70 -14.11
C LYS A 670 -62.72 -18.27 -14.63
N ALA A 671 -63.54 -17.35 -14.13
CA ALA A 671 -63.42 -15.93 -14.45
C ALA A 671 -62.13 -15.33 -13.90
N LEU A 672 -61.77 -15.61 -12.63
CA LEU A 672 -60.51 -15.18 -12.02
C LEU A 672 -59.30 -15.78 -12.73
N ALA A 673 -59.38 -17.04 -13.14
CA ALA A 673 -58.28 -17.69 -13.89
C ALA A 673 -58.05 -17.02 -15.27
N ALA A 674 -59.14 -16.65 -15.97
CA ALA A 674 -59.04 -15.93 -17.22
C ALA A 674 -58.32 -14.57 -17.06
N GLU A 675 -58.71 -13.83 -16.01
CA GLU A 675 -58.06 -12.56 -15.69
C GLU A 675 -56.60 -12.74 -15.29
N SER A 676 -56.29 -13.71 -14.45
CA SER A 676 -54.96 -14.07 -14.02
C SER A 676 -54.04 -14.42 -15.22
N ARG A 677 -54.54 -15.20 -16.16
CA ARG A 677 -53.83 -15.53 -17.39
C ARG A 677 -53.51 -14.30 -18.24
N ILE A 678 -54.45 -13.39 -18.43
CA ILE A 678 -54.23 -12.15 -19.15
C ILE A 678 -53.14 -11.29 -18.47
N LEU A 679 -53.17 -11.19 -17.15
CA LEU A 679 -52.17 -10.46 -16.38
C LEU A 679 -50.76 -11.10 -16.52
N ARG A 680 -50.67 -12.42 -16.44
CA ARG A 680 -49.41 -13.18 -16.65
C ARG A 680 -48.83 -12.96 -18.05
N GLU A 681 -49.66 -13.04 -19.09
CA GLU A 681 -49.24 -12.86 -20.48
C GLU A 681 -48.72 -11.43 -20.70
N LYS A 682 -49.41 -10.43 -20.18
CA LYS A 682 -48.93 -9.03 -20.22
C LYS A 682 -47.63 -8.86 -19.50
N GLU A 683 -47.45 -9.45 -18.34
CA GLU A 683 -46.24 -9.41 -17.59
C GLU A 683 -45.06 -10.04 -18.38
N PHE A 684 -45.27 -11.20 -18.98
CA PHE A 684 -44.22 -11.86 -19.78
C PHE A 684 -43.81 -11.03 -21.00
N ILE A 685 -44.77 -10.39 -21.69
CA ILE A 685 -44.50 -9.48 -22.80
C ILE A 685 -43.68 -8.30 -22.29
N GLN A 686 -44.06 -7.70 -21.17
CA GLN A 686 -43.34 -6.56 -20.63
C GLN A 686 -41.90 -6.93 -20.20
N LEU A 687 -41.74 -8.04 -19.48
CA LEU A 687 -40.41 -8.54 -19.07
C LEU A 687 -39.50 -8.85 -20.26
N LYS A 688 -40.06 -9.38 -21.35
CA LYS A 688 -39.31 -9.59 -22.60
C LYS A 688 -38.90 -8.28 -23.28
N LYS A 689 -39.81 -7.31 -23.33
CA LYS A 689 -39.57 -5.98 -23.91
C LYS A 689 -38.47 -5.25 -23.13
N ASP A 690 -38.54 -5.29 -21.81
CA ASP A 690 -37.59 -4.61 -20.92
C ASP A 690 -36.27 -5.38 -20.77
N ARG A 691 -36.19 -6.60 -21.30
CA ARG A 691 -35.01 -7.49 -21.22
C ARG A 691 -34.48 -7.62 -19.79
N VAL A 692 -35.38 -7.80 -18.82
CA VAL A 692 -35.01 -7.88 -17.38
C VAL A 692 -34.10 -9.09 -17.15
N ILE A 693 -32.90 -8.83 -16.64
CA ILE A 693 -31.88 -9.84 -16.33
C ILE A 693 -31.88 -10.09 -14.82
N ILE A 694 -31.75 -11.34 -14.42
CA ILE A 694 -31.55 -11.73 -13.03
C ILE A 694 -30.12 -11.39 -12.63
N HIS A 695 -29.94 -10.56 -11.58
CA HIS A 695 -28.61 -10.05 -11.18
C HIS A 695 -27.90 -10.91 -10.14
N THR A 696 -28.62 -11.73 -9.37
CA THR A 696 -28.06 -12.50 -8.24
C THR A 696 -28.53 -13.95 -8.26
N GLY A 697 -27.83 -14.81 -7.51
CA GLY A 697 -28.14 -16.22 -7.37
C GLY A 697 -27.67 -17.10 -8.54
N HIS A 698 -28.09 -18.35 -8.56
CA HIS A 698 -27.67 -19.35 -9.54
C HIS A 698 -28.25 -19.13 -10.95
N LEU A 699 -29.28 -18.28 -11.08
CA LEU A 699 -29.88 -17.88 -12.34
C LEU A 699 -29.37 -16.54 -12.87
N ALA A 700 -28.35 -15.95 -12.23
CA ALA A 700 -27.76 -14.68 -12.65
C ALA A 700 -27.32 -14.72 -14.13
N GLY A 701 -27.62 -13.63 -14.84
CA GLY A 701 -27.33 -13.47 -16.27
C GLY A 701 -28.41 -14.03 -17.21
N ARG A 702 -29.44 -14.72 -16.73
CA ARG A 702 -30.57 -15.18 -17.54
C ARG A 702 -31.67 -14.11 -17.61
N LEU A 703 -32.43 -14.11 -18.68
CA LEU A 703 -33.63 -13.27 -18.79
C LEU A 703 -34.73 -13.83 -17.86
N LEU A 704 -35.30 -12.95 -17.06
CA LEU A 704 -36.35 -13.35 -16.08
C LEU A 704 -37.59 -13.95 -16.80
N ALA A 705 -37.99 -13.39 -17.94
CA ALA A 705 -39.10 -13.91 -18.72
C ALA A 705 -38.89 -15.37 -19.16
N ASP A 706 -37.67 -15.72 -19.63
CA ASP A 706 -37.38 -17.08 -20.09
C ASP A 706 -37.39 -18.08 -18.92
N VAL A 707 -36.93 -17.68 -17.75
CA VAL A 707 -36.95 -18.50 -16.54
C VAL A 707 -38.38 -18.77 -16.09
N LEU A 708 -39.22 -17.73 -16.04
CA LEU A 708 -40.62 -17.86 -15.64
C LEU A 708 -41.43 -18.69 -16.65
N MET A 709 -41.15 -18.55 -17.94
CA MET A 709 -41.80 -19.37 -18.95
C MET A 709 -41.39 -20.86 -18.88
N ALA A 710 -40.14 -21.13 -18.51
CA ALA A 710 -39.67 -22.52 -18.33
C ALA A 710 -40.28 -23.18 -17.09
N ASP A 711 -40.67 -22.41 -16.07
CA ASP A 711 -41.31 -22.90 -14.85
C ASP A 711 -42.81 -23.19 -15.00
N LEU A 712 -43.42 -22.53 -15.99
CA LEU A 712 -44.88 -22.57 -16.16
C LEU A 712 -45.37 -23.99 -16.47
N MET A 713 -46.38 -24.42 -15.73
CA MET A 713 -47.12 -25.67 -15.93
C MET A 713 -48.60 -25.40 -15.99
N GLU A 714 -49.10 -25.20 -17.19
CA GLU A 714 -50.52 -24.88 -17.42
C GLU A 714 -51.45 -26.05 -17.10
N ASN A 715 -52.62 -25.76 -16.54
CA ASN A 715 -53.67 -26.77 -16.35
C ASN A 715 -54.50 -26.89 -17.64
N THR A 716 -54.14 -27.89 -18.46
CA THR A 716 -54.80 -28.16 -19.75
C THR A 716 -56.21 -28.67 -19.62
N ASP A 717 -56.61 -29.17 -18.45
CA ASP A 717 -57.96 -29.74 -18.16
C ASP A 717 -58.93 -28.63 -17.66
N SER A 718 -58.43 -27.47 -17.36
CA SER A 718 -59.21 -26.29 -17.04
C SER A 718 -59.53 -25.52 -18.32
N ILE A 719 -60.64 -25.81 -18.97
CA ILE A 719 -61.35 -25.03 -20.00
C ILE A 719 -60.53 -24.71 -21.26
N GLN A 720 -61.01 -25.18 -22.45
CA GLN A 720 -60.71 -24.63 -23.75
C GLN A 720 -61.19 -23.17 -23.87
N PHE A 721 -60.33 -22.21 -23.65
CA PHE A 721 -60.57 -20.83 -24.08
C PHE A 721 -60.21 -20.72 -25.57
N PRO A 722 -61.05 -20.02 -26.41
CA PRO A 722 -60.70 -19.76 -27.75
C PRO A 722 -59.37 -18.99 -27.79
N ALA A 723 -58.41 -19.46 -28.58
CA ALA A 723 -57.16 -18.79 -28.81
C ALA A 723 -57.43 -17.34 -29.25
N LEU A 724 -56.99 -16.35 -28.48
CA LEU A 724 -56.94 -14.97 -28.91
C LEU A 724 -55.97 -14.94 -30.11
N ALA A 725 -56.55 -14.65 -31.30
CA ALA A 725 -55.81 -14.51 -32.56
C ALA A 725 -54.64 -13.57 -32.35
N ALA A 726 -53.45 -14.00 -32.77
CA ALA A 726 -52.24 -13.20 -32.81
C ALA A 726 -52.52 -11.92 -33.63
N ALA A 727 -52.64 -10.78 -32.95
CA ALA A 727 -52.47 -9.51 -33.57
C ALA A 727 -51.00 -9.19 -33.66
N ALA A 728 -50.52 -9.08 -34.89
CA ALA A 728 -49.16 -8.83 -35.35
C ALA A 728 -48.49 -7.60 -34.77
#